data_1ac2b18bf53dcfe7ef234a8219122e5a
#
_entry.id   1ac2b18bf53dcfe7ef234a8219122e5a
#
_cell.length_a   1.000
_cell.length_b   1.000
_cell.length_c   1.000
_cell.angle_alpha   90.00
_cell.angle_beta   90.00
_cell.angle_gamma   90.00
#
_symmetry.space_group_name_H-M   'P 1'
#
loop_
_entity.id
_entity.type
_entity.pdbx_description
1 polymer ?
#
loop_
_entity_poly.entity_id
_entity_poly.type
_entity_poly.pdbx_seq_one_letter_code
_entity_poly.pdbx_strand_id
1 'polypeptide(L)'
;MSADENRSETHGRIKALDGLRAIALLLVLFYHCNFTFLPLHGGFLGVDLFFVISGFVITRGIWQRLEDKTFRIADFYQARIVRLYPGLFITLLATSIFAWLIMLPRELASYAQSLYSTTGLFSNFYFWRHSSYFSPSVDYLPLIHTWSLGVEEQFYLFFPVVLTFIFLARKYTTQILWVFLTASLGVFLLLASNYPVITFYLLPFRTWEIFVGVLLSRYIYRNHTTTSQNSSVADAVAGISLLGILAITIDYQQIAINSTYLQLVTVALFASLLIFLQHAKYLQAILANNLIQKIGALSYVAYLVHQPILVFLRLANNGKISNWQRFLALLLTFAMAEIIWRGVEKPFRNWARIAGSDWRVTSVFAGGSALILLLGFTITNSNFAFHKYTVAEKKILSFTDPSYVISYEYGKCFLGGAFAAGNVYNNCFSQSPAGTGTFLFGDSHAAMVAVPLKESQNNFSFLAHSGCFALLPSRLTVPVCDSFFAYELNRIEEQKPERILLGGNWLEGSLGTSYGEKILSKSLAATIKKIHQIAPASKIYVIGQTPEWSPNLPSVMVREKVPLQDGQRVSVENFAALSGIDARLETVAGQNDATYINILNSLCESSKCLAVVAKDGVNQPLVFDSNHLTQAGEFKVATIIQAAIS
;
A
#
# COMPACT_ATOMS: atom_id res chain seq x y z
N MET A 1 43.05 -22.44 12.00
CA MET A 1 41.61 -22.75 11.86
C MET A 1 41.30 -23.81 12.91
N SER A 2 40.81 -23.39 14.05
CA SER A 2 40.68 -24.23 15.23
C SER A 2 39.29 -24.91 15.28
N ALA A 3 39.22 -26.01 16.00
CA ALA A 3 38.03 -26.84 16.23
C ALA A 3 36.84 -26.07 16.83
N ASP A 4 37.06 -24.85 17.33
CA ASP A 4 36.02 -23.95 17.86
C ASP A 4 35.21 -23.22 16.76
N GLU A 5 35.75 -22.98 15.57
CA GLU A 5 34.99 -22.44 14.44
C GLU A 5 33.92 -23.42 13.96
N ASN A 6 34.22 -24.72 13.99
CA ASN A 6 33.28 -25.78 13.61
C ASN A 6 32.19 -26.03 14.67
N ARG A 7 32.43 -25.72 15.93
CA ARG A 7 31.41 -25.84 17.01
C ARG A 7 30.39 -24.72 17.03
N SER A 8 30.74 -23.50 16.60
CA SER A 8 29.80 -22.37 16.54
C SER A 8 28.89 -22.43 15.29
N GLU A 9 29.33 -23.08 14.22
CA GLU A 9 28.53 -23.24 13.00
C GLU A 9 27.55 -24.44 13.06
N THR A 10 27.78 -25.43 13.92
CA THR A 10 26.93 -26.64 14.01
C THR A 10 25.76 -26.53 14.98
N HIS A 11 25.66 -25.48 15.78
CA HIS A 11 24.51 -25.28 16.68
C HIS A 11 23.44 -24.40 16.03
N GLY A 12 22.73 -24.96 15.02
CA GLY A 12 21.32 -24.63 14.82
C GLY A 12 20.92 -23.68 13.72
N ARG A 13 21.71 -23.44 12.66
CA ARG A 13 21.17 -22.84 11.43
C ARG A 13 20.25 -23.86 10.75
N ILE A 14 18.95 -23.68 10.90
CA ILE A 14 17.96 -24.50 10.19
C ILE A 14 17.99 -24.06 8.72
N LYS A 15 18.71 -24.76 7.84
CA LYS A 15 18.80 -24.46 6.41
C LYS A 15 17.42 -24.23 5.77
N ALA A 16 16.43 -25.00 6.17
CA ALA A 16 15.06 -24.85 5.68
C ALA A 16 14.43 -23.47 6.00
N LEU A 17 14.82 -22.80 7.10
CA LEU A 17 14.31 -21.44 7.39
C LEU A 17 14.85 -20.37 6.43
N ASP A 18 16.10 -20.51 5.99
CA ASP A 18 16.62 -19.60 4.96
C ASP A 18 15.89 -19.84 3.63
N GLY A 19 15.51 -21.10 3.34
CA GLY A 19 14.65 -21.43 2.19
C GLY A 19 13.26 -20.80 2.29
N LEU A 20 12.63 -20.80 3.47
CA LEU A 20 11.34 -20.13 3.68
C LEU A 20 11.45 -18.61 3.56
N ARG A 21 12.54 -18.01 4.03
CA ARG A 21 12.83 -16.59 3.81
C ARG A 21 12.97 -16.25 2.32
N ALA A 22 13.57 -17.16 1.54
CA ALA A 22 13.67 -16.97 0.09
C ALA A 22 12.28 -16.95 -0.56
N ILE A 23 11.39 -17.87 -0.17
CA ILE A 23 10.00 -17.88 -0.67
C ILE A 23 9.28 -16.59 -0.28
N ALA A 24 9.29 -16.21 0.99
CA ALA A 24 8.65 -14.99 1.47
C ALA A 24 9.16 -13.73 0.72
N LEU A 25 10.48 -13.62 0.52
CA LEU A 25 11.09 -12.55 -0.27
C LEU A 25 10.58 -12.55 -1.72
N LEU A 26 10.61 -13.70 -2.39
CA LEU A 26 10.23 -13.79 -3.80
C LEU A 26 8.77 -13.40 -4.00
N LEU A 27 7.87 -13.79 -3.10
CA LEU A 27 6.46 -13.35 -3.14
C LEU A 27 6.36 -11.82 -3.10
N VAL A 28 7.07 -11.16 -2.18
CA VAL A 28 7.09 -9.70 -2.08
C VAL A 28 7.70 -9.04 -3.31
N LEU A 29 8.83 -9.55 -3.82
CA LEU A 29 9.50 -8.98 -4.98
C LEU A 29 8.63 -9.08 -6.23
N PHE A 30 8.02 -10.23 -6.50
CA PHE A 30 7.14 -10.41 -7.65
C PHE A 30 5.88 -9.54 -7.55
N TYR A 31 5.33 -9.38 -6.35
CA TYR A 31 4.21 -8.46 -6.09
C TYR A 31 4.56 -7.02 -6.48
N HIS A 32 5.68 -6.48 -5.99
CA HIS A 32 6.08 -5.10 -6.29
C HIS A 32 6.59 -4.91 -7.73
N CYS A 33 7.17 -5.95 -8.34
CA CYS A 33 7.49 -5.94 -9.77
C CYS A 33 6.24 -5.90 -10.64
N ASN A 34 5.12 -6.49 -10.19
CA ASN A 34 3.83 -6.50 -10.88
C ASN A 34 3.95 -6.92 -12.36
N PHE A 35 4.54 -8.11 -12.62
CA PHE A 35 4.69 -8.64 -13.97
C PHE A 35 3.32 -8.92 -14.59
N THR A 36 3.09 -8.49 -15.84
CA THR A 36 1.79 -8.66 -16.51
C THR A 36 1.46 -10.11 -16.83
N PHE A 37 2.49 -10.98 -16.98
CA PHE A 37 2.33 -12.42 -17.26
C PHE A 37 2.21 -13.29 -16.00
N LEU A 38 2.55 -12.76 -14.82
CA LEU A 38 2.48 -13.46 -13.54
C LEU A 38 2.00 -12.49 -12.45
N PRO A 39 0.70 -12.16 -12.41
CA PRO A 39 0.16 -11.25 -11.42
C PRO A 39 0.04 -11.96 -10.06
N LEU A 40 1.00 -11.73 -9.17
CA LEU A 40 0.96 -12.22 -7.79
C LEU A 40 0.28 -11.18 -6.88
N HIS A 41 -1.04 -11.03 -7.01
CA HIS A 41 -1.79 -10.00 -6.30
C HIS A 41 -1.76 -10.14 -4.76
N GLY A 42 -1.58 -11.35 -4.25
CA GLY A 42 -1.42 -11.63 -2.82
C GLY A 42 0.02 -11.72 -2.34
N GLY A 43 1.02 -11.37 -3.17
CA GLY A 43 2.43 -11.54 -2.81
C GLY A 43 2.89 -10.71 -1.60
N PHE A 44 2.16 -9.65 -1.23
CA PHE A 44 2.39 -8.90 0.01
C PHE A 44 2.24 -9.76 1.28
N LEU A 45 1.49 -10.88 1.23
CA LEU A 45 1.41 -11.87 2.31
C LEU A 45 2.78 -12.50 2.65
N GLY A 46 3.79 -12.35 1.79
CA GLY A 46 5.17 -12.69 2.14
C GLY A 46 5.69 -11.95 3.38
N VAL A 47 5.15 -10.75 3.68
CA VAL A 47 5.48 -10.00 4.92
C VAL A 47 4.93 -10.72 6.15
N ASP A 48 3.72 -11.29 6.09
CA ASP A 48 3.11 -12.07 7.17
C ASP A 48 3.97 -13.30 7.49
N LEU A 49 4.51 -13.95 6.44
CA LEU A 49 5.46 -15.05 6.61
C LEU A 49 6.75 -14.59 7.30
N PHE A 50 7.28 -13.41 6.96
CA PHE A 50 8.43 -12.84 7.66
C PHE A 50 8.13 -12.59 9.13
N PHE A 51 6.97 -12.08 9.49
CA PHE A 51 6.59 -11.87 10.89
C PHE A 51 6.57 -13.18 11.68
N VAL A 52 6.00 -14.26 11.13
CA VAL A 52 6.03 -15.59 11.76
C VAL A 52 7.47 -16.10 11.90
N ILE A 53 8.31 -16.00 10.85
CA ILE A 53 9.73 -16.40 10.89
C ILE A 53 10.48 -15.60 11.96
N SER A 54 10.23 -14.29 12.06
CA SER A 54 10.87 -13.40 13.03
C SER A 54 10.54 -13.79 14.46
N GLY A 55 9.26 -14.01 14.77
CA GLY A 55 8.82 -14.52 16.07
C GLY A 55 9.48 -15.86 16.42
N PHE A 56 9.53 -16.78 15.46
CA PHE A 56 10.13 -18.09 15.62
C PHE A 56 11.63 -18.04 15.95
N VAL A 57 12.41 -17.32 15.14
CA VAL A 57 13.87 -17.27 15.24
C VAL A 57 14.31 -16.55 16.53
N ILE A 58 13.67 -15.40 16.84
CA ILE A 58 14.04 -14.61 18.01
C ILE A 58 13.75 -15.38 19.31
N THR A 59 12.56 -15.95 19.40
CA THR A 59 12.17 -16.71 20.58
C THR A 59 13.11 -17.87 20.85
N ARG A 60 13.47 -18.62 19.81
CA ARG A 60 14.41 -19.74 19.94
C ARG A 60 15.75 -19.27 20.49
N GLY A 61 16.30 -18.18 19.94
CA GLY A 61 17.61 -17.67 20.35
C GLY A 61 17.62 -17.11 21.78
N ILE A 62 16.56 -16.40 22.19
CA ILE A 62 16.45 -15.86 23.56
C ILE A 62 16.17 -16.98 24.55
N TRP A 63 15.22 -17.87 24.24
CA TRP A 63 14.81 -18.95 25.14
C TRP A 63 15.97 -19.86 25.54
N GLN A 64 16.74 -20.31 24.56
CA GLN A 64 17.92 -21.14 24.82
C GLN A 64 18.92 -20.45 25.74
N ARG A 65 19.24 -19.16 25.49
CA ARG A 65 20.15 -18.41 26.34
C ARG A 65 19.61 -18.14 27.75
N LEU A 66 18.29 -18.01 27.91
CA LEU A 66 17.65 -17.90 29.23
C LEU A 66 17.76 -19.19 30.02
N GLU A 67 17.60 -20.35 29.39
CA GLU A 67 17.78 -21.66 30.00
C GLU A 67 19.24 -21.90 30.43
N ASP A 68 20.19 -21.53 29.55
CA ASP A 68 21.64 -21.59 29.80
C ASP A 68 22.13 -20.51 30.78
N LYS A 69 21.25 -19.59 31.24
CA LYS A 69 21.57 -18.44 32.11
C LYS A 69 22.62 -17.51 31.51
N THR A 70 22.74 -17.46 30.17
CA THR A 70 23.73 -16.65 29.44
C THR A 70 23.10 -15.44 28.74
N PHE A 71 21.78 -15.26 28.86
CA PHE A 71 21.07 -14.17 28.18
C PHE A 71 21.38 -12.81 28.81
N ARG A 72 21.91 -11.90 27.98
CA ARG A 72 22.08 -10.48 28.32
C ARG A 72 21.32 -9.63 27.28
N ILE A 73 20.48 -8.74 27.76
CA ILE A 73 19.68 -7.83 26.91
C ILE A 73 20.58 -6.98 25.99
N ALA A 74 21.71 -6.47 26.52
CA ALA A 74 22.67 -5.68 25.75
C ALA A 74 23.23 -6.46 24.55
N ASP A 75 23.64 -7.72 24.78
CA ASP A 75 24.17 -8.59 23.71
C ASP A 75 23.13 -8.84 22.61
N PHE A 76 21.85 -8.93 23.00
CA PHE A 76 20.75 -9.09 22.04
C PHE A 76 20.63 -7.87 21.14
N TYR A 77 20.57 -6.66 21.70
CA TYR A 77 20.45 -5.43 20.91
C TYR A 77 21.70 -5.20 20.06
N GLN A 78 22.88 -5.39 20.62
CA GLN A 78 24.12 -5.29 19.85
C GLN A 78 24.12 -6.23 18.63
N ALA A 79 23.72 -7.50 18.81
CA ALA A 79 23.64 -8.45 17.72
C ALA A 79 22.64 -8.01 16.63
N ARG A 80 21.54 -7.33 17.01
CA ARG A 80 20.57 -6.77 16.07
C ARG A 80 21.14 -5.58 15.31
N ILE A 81 21.76 -4.63 16.00
CA ILE A 81 22.43 -3.49 15.36
C ILE A 81 23.47 -3.98 14.35
N VAL A 82 24.33 -4.91 14.73
CA VAL A 82 25.38 -5.46 13.85
C VAL A 82 24.79 -6.17 12.63
N ARG A 83 23.62 -6.78 12.77
CA ARG A 83 22.98 -7.53 11.68
C ARG A 83 22.20 -6.65 10.71
N LEU A 84 21.43 -5.68 11.23
CA LEU A 84 20.40 -4.98 10.44
C LEU A 84 20.88 -3.60 9.98
N TYR A 85 21.58 -2.89 10.86
CA TYR A 85 21.87 -1.50 10.63
C TYR A 85 22.81 -1.21 9.44
N PRO A 86 23.89 -1.98 9.17
CA PRO A 86 24.80 -1.66 8.07
C PRO A 86 24.12 -1.69 6.71
N GLY A 87 23.27 -2.70 6.46
CA GLY A 87 22.47 -2.80 5.24
C GLY A 87 21.44 -1.68 5.12
N LEU A 88 20.74 -1.37 6.22
CA LEU A 88 19.77 -0.27 6.27
C LEU A 88 20.46 1.07 5.99
N PHE A 89 21.54 1.38 6.69
CA PHE A 89 22.26 2.65 6.57
C PHE A 89 22.71 2.93 5.14
N ILE A 90 23.39 1.95 4.50
CA ILE A 90 23.88 2.17 3.13
C ILE A 90 22.74 2.26 2.13
N THR A 91 21.63 1.54 2.36
CA THR A 91 20.44 1.64 1.52
C THR A 91 19.81 3.02 1.64
N LEU A 92 19.63 3.55 2.87
CA LEU A 92 19.09 4.88 3.08
C LEU A 92 19.96 5.97 2.46
N LEU A 93 21.28 5.85 2.60
CA LEU A 93 22.24 6.80 1.99
C LEU A 93 22.15 6.77 0.46
N ALA A 94 22.22 5.60 -0.15
CA ALA A 94 22.11 5.45 -1.59
C ALA A 94 20.75 5.94 -2.10
N THR A 95 19.66 5.58 -1.43
CA THR A 95 18.31 6.05 -1.77
C THR A 95 18.21 7.57 -1.68
N SER A 96 18.83 8.21 -0.68
CA SER A 96 18.84 9.67 -0.54
C SER A 96 19.55 10.37 -1.70
N ILE A 97 20.66 9.79 -2.18
CA ILE A 97 21.39 10.32 -3.35
C ILE A 97 20.50 10.26 -4.61
N PHE A 98 19.87 9.10 -4.87
CA PHE A 98 18.99 8.94 -6.02
C PHE A 98 17.70 9.78 -5.89
N ALA A 99 17.13 9.87 -4.68
CA ALA A 99 15.99 10.75 -4.40
C ALA A 99 16.33 12.21 -4.75
N TRP A 100 17.49 12.69 -4.33
CA TRP A 100 17.97 14.03 -4.66
C TRP A 100 18.12 14.27 -6.17
N LEU A 101 18.56 13.27 -6.92
CA LEU A 101 18.77 13.40 -8.36
C LEU A 101 17.47 13.34 -9.17
N ILE A 102 16.49 12.50 -8.75
CA ILE A 102 15.33 12.10 -9.58
C ILE A 102 14.03 12.72 -9.09
N MET A 103 13.85 12.89 -7.77
CA MET A 103 12.57 13.31 -7.19
C MET A 103 12.35 14.81 -7.31
N LEU A 104 11.11 15.18 -7.55
CA LEU A 104 10.65 16.58 -7.56
C LEU A 104 10.55 17.11 -6.12
N PRO A 105 10.53 18.44 -5.90
CA PRO A 105 10.63 19.02 -4.56
C PRO A 105 9.64 18.47 -3.53
N ARG A 106 8.37 18.28 -3.88
CA ARG A 106 7.37 17.69 -2.96
C ARG A 106 7.56 16.21 -2.71
N GLU A 107 7.90 15.45 -3.77
CA GLU A 107 8.25 14.04 -3.65
C GLU A 107 9.46 13.87 -2.71
N LEU A 108 10.45 14.74 -2.87
CA LEU A 108 11.66 14.77 -2.07
C LEU A 108 11.38 15.15 -0.60
N ALA A 109 10.47 16.08 -0.35
CA ALA A 109 10.04 16.44 1.01
C ALA A 109 9.32 15.26 1.70
N SER A 110 8.40 14.58 1.01
CA SER A 110 7.74 13.38 1.51
C SER A 110 8.74 12.24 1.75
N TYR A 111 9.72 12.07 0.85
CA TYR A 111 10.82 11.14 1.04
C TYR A 111 11.61 11.45 2.32
N ALA A 112 11.99 12.71 2.55
CA ALA A 112 12.75 13.11 3.74
C ALA A 112 11.98 12.80 5.04
N GLN A 113 10.67 12.99 5.09
CA GLN A 113 9.83 12.61 6.22
C GLN A 113 9.83 11.08 6.44
N SER A 114 9.73 10.30 5.36
CA SER A 114 9.83 8.84 5.45
C SER A 114 11.23 8.38 5.88
N LEU A 115 12.29 9.12 5.52
CA LEU A 115 13.67 8.87 5.94
C LEU A 115 13.84 9.05 7.47
N TYR A 116 13.28 10.14 8.04
CA TYR A 116 13.26 10.35 9.49
C TYR A 116 12.58 9.20 10.22
N SER A 117 11.38 8.86 9.75
CA SER A 117 10.56 7.83 10.40
C SER A 117 11.19 6.44 10.31
N THR A 118 11.87 6.14 9.20
CA THR A 118 12.61 4.88 9.03
C THR A 118 13.84 4.82 9.95
N THR A 119 14.60 5.92 10.03
CA THR A 119 15.77 6.00 10.91
C THR A 119 15.37 5.89 12.38
N GLY A 120 14.22 6.44 12.76
CA GLY A 120 13.66 6.39 14.11
C GLY A 120 12.88 5.13 14.44
N LEU A 121 12.75 4.15 13.51
CA LEU A 121 12.03 2.89 13.68
C LEU A 121 10.51 3.06 13.89
N PHE A 122 9.93 4.15 13.36
CA PHE A 122 8.48 4.43 13.41
C PHE A 122 7.86 4.70 12.04
N SER A 123 8.47 4.16 10.97
CA SER A 123 7.97 4.32 9.60
C SER A 123 6.54 3.81 9.40
N ASN A 124 6.14 2.77 10.14
CA ASN A 124 4.77 2.26 10.14
C ASN A 124 3.74 3.31 10.61
N PHE A 125 4.05 4.12 11.63
CA PHE A 125 3.19 5.23 12.05
C PHE A 125 3.15 6.36 11.01
N TYR A 126 4.30 6.66 10.38
CA TYR A 126 4.37 7.64 9.32
C TYR A 126 3.46 7.25 8.15
N PHE A 127 3.63 6.03 7.63
CA PHE A 127 2.84 5.58 6.50
C PHE A 127 1.35 5.41 6.85
N TRP A 128 1.03 4.95 8.05
CA TRP A 128 -0.36 4.96 8.52
C TRP A 128 -0.99 6.35 8.47
N ARG A 129 -0.33 7.36 8.99
CA ARG A 129 -0.87 8.74 9.02
C ARG A 129 -0.94 9.40 7.64
N HIS A 130 -0.08 8.98 6.72
CA HIS A 130 -0.01 9.52 5.36
C HIS A 130 -0.66 8.60 4.30
N SER A 131 -1.36 7.54 4.70
CA SER A 131 -2.19 6.70 3.84
C SER A 131 -3.62 7.26 3.83
N SER A 132 -3.80 8.42 3.22
CA SER A 132 -5.11 9.04 2.98
C SER A 132 -5.51 8.87 1.52
N TYR A 133 -6.79 9.12 1.23
CA TYR A 133 -7.36 9.08 -0.11
C TYR A 133 -6.57 9.91 -1.14
N PHE A 134 -6.05 11.06 -0.72
CA PHE A 134 -5.25 11.96 -1.58
C PHE A 134 -3.73 11.73 -1.47
N SER A 135 -3.29 10.64 -0.86
CA SER A 135 -1.86 10.35 -0.73
C SER A 135 -1.28 9.86 -2.07
N PRO A 136 0.02 10.12 -2.33
CA PRO A 136 0.69 9.53 -3.48
C PRO A 136 0.57 8.01 -3.48
N SER A 137 0.43 7.41 -4.66
CA SER A 137 0.44 5.95 -4.78
C SER A 137 1.68 5.36 -4.12
N VAL A 138 1.50 4.27 -3.39
CA VAL A 138 2.59 3.51 -2.74
C VAL A 138 3.70 3.11 -3.71
N ASP A 139 3.38 3.04 -5.01
CA ASP A 139 4.30 2.73 -6.09
C ASP A 139 5.38 3.78 -6.34
N TYR A 140 5.23 4.99 -5.78
CA TYR A 140 6.17 6.11 -5.88
C TYR A 140 6.85 6.48 -4.55
N LEU A 141 6.65 5.68 -3.50
CA LEU A 141 7.25 5.89 -2.19
C LEU A 141 8.46 4.96 -1.98
N PRO A 142 9.72 5.46 -2.08
CA PRO A 142 10.91 4.61 -2.05
C PRO A 142 11.10 3.80 -0.77
N LEU A 143 10.61 4.31 0.36
CA LEU A 143 10.79 3.69 1.67
C LEU A 143 9.51 3.07 2.23
N ILE A 144 8.42 2.95 1.44
CA ILE A 144 7.13 2.43 1.92
C ILE A 144 7.29 1.05 2.59
N HIS A 145 8.06 0.16 2.00
CA HIS A 145 8.28 -1.20 2.49
C HIS A 145 8.88 -1.26 3.91
N THR A 146 9.53 -0.17 4.37
CA THR A 146 10.13 -0.11 5.72
C THR A 146 9.10 -0.08 6.86
N TRP A 147 7.80 0.04 6.54
CA TRP A 147 6.74 -0.05 7.54
C TRP A 147 6.78 -1.39 8.31
N SER A 148 7.01 -2.49 7.60
CA SER A 148 7.10 -3.82 8.22
C SER A 148 8.35 -3.96 9.10
N LEU A 149 9.47 -3.36 8.68
CA LEU A 149 10.67 -3.27 9.49
C LEU A 149 10.40 -2.47 10.78
N GLY A 150 9.65 -1.36 10.70
CA GLY A 150 9.21 -0.60 11.88
C GLY A 150 8.44 -1.46 12.87
N VAL A 151 7.49 -2.29 12.39
CA VAL A 151 6.74 -3.24 13.22
C VAL A 151 7.67 -4.28 13.87
N GLU A 152 8.57 -4.88 13.08
CA GLU A 152 9.55 -5.85 13.60
C GLU A 152 10.48 -5.25 14.66
N GLU A 153 11.05 -4.07 14.41
CA GLU A 153 11.99 -3.44 15.33
C GLU A 153 11.31 -2.99 16.63
N GLN A 154 10.06 -2.52 16.57
CA GLN A 154 9.26 -2.24 17.76
C GLN A 154 9.02 -3.52 18.57
N PHE A 155 8.69 -4.63 17.90
CA PHE A 155 8.58 -5.91 18.57
C PHE A 155 9.92 -6.33 19.21
N TYR A 156 11.04 -6.18 18.52
CA TYR A 156 12.38 -6.50 19.03
C TYR A 156 12.78 -5.62 20.22
N LEU A 157 12.28 -4.39 20.27
CA LEU A 157 12.56 -3.49 21.38
C LEU A 157 11.89 -3.96 22.68
N PHE A 158 10.66 -4.42 22.62
CA PHE A 158 9.89 -4.76 23.83
C PHE A 158 9.94 -6.26 24.17
N PHE A 159 9.93 -7.12 23.16
CA PHE A 159 9.73 -8.56 23.36
C PHE A 159 10.81 -9.26 24.18
N PRO A 160 12.14 -8.98 24.08
CA PRO A 160 13.15 -9.63 24.93
C PRO A 160 12.94 -9.37 26.41
N VAL A 161 12.52 -8.16 26.76
CA VAL A 161 12.20 -7.78 28.15
C VAL A 161 10.96 -8.54 28.62
N VAL A 162 9.88 -8.49 27.83
CA VAL A 162 8.63 -9.20 28.12
C VAL A 162 8.88 -10.71 28.24
N LEU A 163 9.65 -11.31 27.33
CA LEU A 163 9.95 -12.74 27.36
C LEU A 163 10.77 -13.15 28.59
N THR A 164 11.68 -12.26 29.05
CA THR A 164 12.43 -12.51 30.28
C THR A 164 11.50 -12.58 31.50
N PHE A 165 10.54 -11.66 31.61
CA PHE A 165 9.54 -11.71 32.68
C PHE A 165 8.61 -12.94 32.57
N ILE A 166 8.17 -13.29 31.36
CA ILE A 166 7.39 -14.50 31.11
C ILE A 166 8.19 -15.77 31.50
N PHE A 167 9.50 -15.78 31.24
CA PHE A 167 10.37 -16.88 31.63
C PHE A 167 10.45 -17.08 33.15
N LEU A 168 10.38 -16.01 33.95
CA LEU A 168 10.30 -16.10 35.40
C LEU A 168 9.02 -16.81 35.84
N ALA A 169 7.92 -16.66 35.12
CA ALA A 169 6.64 -17.32 35.36
C ALA A 169 6.54 -18.70 34.67
N ARG A 170 7.59 -19.52 34.73
CA ARG A 170 7.78 -20.78 33.96
C ARG A 170 6.54 -21.65 33.79
N LYS A 171 5.71 -21.77 34.85
CA LYS A 171 4.50 -22.59 34.86
C LYS A 171 3.42 -22.08 33.89
N TYR A 172 3.33 -20.78 33.71
CA TYR A 172 2.25 -20.12 32.94
C TYR A 172 2.72 -19.56 31.61
N THR A 173 3.96 -19.77 31.22
CA THR A 173 4.55 -19.20 29.99
C THR A 173 3.67 -19.42 28.75
N THR A 174 3.21 -20.63 28.51
CA THR A 174 2.43 -20.98 27.32
C THR A 174 1.07 -20.28 27.35
N GLN A 175 0.42 -20.23 28.50
CA GLN A 175 -0.86 -19.54 28.69
C GLN A 175 -0.73 -18.03 28.43
N ILE A 176 0.32 -17.41 28.97
CA ILE A 176 0.59 -15.97 28.77
C ILE A 176 0.81 -15.68 27.28
N LEU A 177 1.60 -16.50 26.57
CA LEU A 177 1.83 -16.34 25.14
C LEU A 177 0.53 -16.49 24.32
N TRP A 178 -0.34 -17.43 24.69
CA TRP A 178 -1.67 -17.56 24.08
C TRP A 178 -2.55 -16.34 24.33
N VAL A 179 -2.51 -15.75 25.53
CA VAL A 179 -3.26 -14.50 25.83
C VAL A 179 -2.80 -13.37 24.91
N PHE A 180 -1.50 -13.18 24.73
CA PHE A 180 -1.00 -12.14 23.80
C PHE A 180 -1.44 -12.40 22.37
N LEU A 181 -1.36 -13.65 21.88
CA LEU A 181 -1.81 -14.00 20.54
C LEU A 181 -3.32 -13.72 20.39
N THR A 182 -4.15 -14.25 21.28
CA THR A 182 -5.61 -14.13 21.17
C THR A 182 -6.09 -12.69 21.36
N ALA A 183 -5.45 -11.91 22.22
CA ALA A 183 -5.75 -10.49 22.37
C ALA A 183 -5.45 -9.70 21.10
N SER A 184 -4.24 -9.85 20.53
CA SER A 184 -3.86 -9.18 19.28
C SER A 184 -4.75 -9.60 18.10
N LEU A 185 -4.99 -10.91 17.97
CA LEU A 185 -5.87 -11.44 16.92
C LEU A 185 -7.31 -10.96 17.10
N GLY A 186 -7.83 -10.96 18.34
CA GLY A 186 -9.18 -10.50 18.64
C GLY A 186 -9.39 -9.03 18.25
N VAL A 187 -8.45 -8.15 18.63
CA VAL A 187 -8.50 -6.74 18.28
C VAL A 187 -8.36 -6.53 16.74
N PHE A 188 -7.50 -7.31 16.08
CA PHE A 188 -7.39 -7.32 14.62
C PHE A 188 -8.72 -7.67 13.96
N LEU A 189 -9.36 -8.78 14.35
CA LEU A 189 -10.63 -9.24 13.77
C LEU A 189 -11.79 -8.26 14.01
N LEU A 190 -11.81 -7.60 15.16
CA LEU A 190 -12.85 -6.60 15.49
C LEU A 190 -12.72 -5.33 14.66
N LEU A 191 -11.51 -4.94 14.30
CA LEU A 191 -11.26 -3.63 13.68
C LEU A 191 -10.89 -3.70 12.19
N ALA A 192 -10.48 -4.86 11.66
CA ALA A 192 -9.94 -4.96 10.31
C ALA A 192 -10.92 -4.52 9.21
N SER A 193 -12.22 -4.79 9.36
CA SER A 193 -13.22 -4.37 8.38
C SER A 193 -13.53 -2.88 8.42
N ASN A 194 -13.48 -2.24 9.59
CA ASN A 194 -13.84 -0.82 9.75
C ASN A 194 -12.62 0.11 9.64
N TYR A 195 -11.43 -0.40 9.96
CA TYR A 195 -10.20 0.38 10.02
C TYR A 195 -9.03 -0.36 9.34
N PRO A 196 -9.14 -0.71 8.04
CA PRO A 196 -8.15 -1.56 7.37
C PRO A 196 -6.73 -0.95 7.36
N VAL A 197 -6.61 0.36 7.24
CA VAL A 197 -5.30 1.05 7.20
C VAL A 197 -4.57 0.94 8.54
N ILE A 198 -5.24 1.21 9.65
CA ILE A 198 -4.62 1.12 10.99
C ILE A 198 -4.22 -0.32 11.33
N THR A 199 -5.09 -1.29 10.99
CA THR A 199 -4.84 -2.71 11.25
C THR A 199 -3.74 -3.28 10.36
N PHE A 200 -3.49 -2.68 9.20
CA PHE A 200 -2.39 -3.05 8.32
C PHE A 200 -1.02 -2.59 8.84
N TYR A 201 -0.90 -1.34 9.29
CA TYR A 201 0.40 -0.73 9.60
C TYR A 201 0.85 -0.88 11.05
N LEU A 202 -0.05 -0.98 12.04
CA LEU A 202 0.34 -0.83 13.42
C LEU A 202 0.58 -2.17 14.15
N LEU A 203 1.64 -2.20 14.96
CA LEU A 203 2.12 -3.36 15.70
C LEU A 203 1.02 -4.13 16.47
N PRO A 204 0.10 -3.50 17.24
CA PRO A 204 -0.88 -4.27 18.02
C PRO A 204 -1.75 -5.21 17.20
N PHE A 205 -1.99 -4.88 15.92
CA PHE A 205 -2.84 -5.64 14.99
C PHE A 205 -2.06 -6.67 14.15
N ARG A 206 -0.73 -6.61 14.18
CA ARG A 206 0.17 -7.52 13.45
C ARG A 206 0.95 -8.44 14.40
N THR A 207 0.90 -8.19 15.71
CA THR A 207 1.63 -8.93 16.71
C THR A 207 1.20 -10.41 16.78
N TRP A 208 -0.06 -10.73 16.47
CA TRP A 208 -0.55 -12.10 16.48
C TRP A 208 0.22 -13.02 15.51
N GLU A 209 0.65 -12.53 14.35
CA GLU A 209 1.47 -13.28 13.40
C GLU A 209 2.83 -13.63 14.00
N ILE A 210 3.44 -12.64 14.64
CA ILE A 210 4.73 -12.83 15.32
C ILE A 210 4.56 -13.83 16.47
N PHE A 211 3.46 -13.74 17.24
CA PHE A 211 3.18 -14.69 18.35
C PHE A 211 2.86 -16.11 17.87
N VAL A 212 2.32 -16.29 16.66
CA VAL A 212 2.26 -17.63 16.04
C VAL A 212 3.67 -18.21 15.94
N GLY A 213 4.64 -17.45 15.43
CA GLY A 213 6.04 -17.86 15.38
C GLY A 213 6.65 -18.16 16.75
N VAL A 214 6.36 -17.33 17.75
CA VAL A 214 6.79 -17.49 19.14
C VAL A 214 6.30 -18.83 19.72
N LEU A 215 5.01 -19.12 19.57
CA LEU A 215 4.39 -20.37 20.06
C LEU A 215 4.92 -21.61 19.33
N LEU A 216 5.09 -21.52 18.02
CA LEU A 216 5.67 -22.58 17.19
C LEU A 216 7.11 -22.89 17.63
N SER A 217 7.92 -21.87 17.86
CA SER A 217 9.28 -22.05 18.37
C SER A 217 9.30 -22.83 19.67
N ARG A 218 8.40 -22.48 20.61
CA ARG A 218 8.29 -23.18 21.89
C ARG A 218 7.77 -24.59 21.73
N TYR A 219 6.74 -24.81 20.90
CA TYR A 219 6.18 -26.12 20.62
C TYR A 219 7.25 -27.09 20.08
N ILE A 220 7.96 -26.65 19.08
CA ILE A 220 9.01 -27.42 18.40
C ILE A 220 10.18 -27.71 19.35
N TYR A 221 10.59 -26.72 20.16
CA TYR A 221 11.66 -26.89 21.12
C TYR A 221 11.34 -27.95 22.17
N ARG A 222 10.09 -27.99 22.64
CA ARG A 222 9.66 -28.98 23.66
C ARG A 222 9.49 -30.40 23.12
N ASN A 223 9.09 -30.54 21.86
CA ASN A 223 8.70 -31.82 21.26
C ASN A 223 9.81 -32.45 20.39
N HIS A 224 11.01 -31.87 20.42
CA HIS A 224 12.14 -32.32 19.56
C HIS A 224 12.56 -33.79 19.77
N THR A 225 12.07 -34.50 20.81
CA THR A 225 12.54 -35.84 21.20
C THR A 225 11.51 -36.97 21.00
N THR A 226 10.28 -36.71 20.52
CA THR A 226 9.20 -37.71 20.78
C THR A 226 8.40 -38.20 19.57
N THR A 227 8.59 -37.72 18.32
CA THR A 227 7.75 -38.24 17.23
C THR A 227 8.58 -38.66 16.01
N SER A 228 8.69 -39.98 15.80
CA SER A 228 8.96 -40.56 14.48
C SER A 228 7.72 -40.37 13.62
N GLN A 229 7.55 -39.18 13.04
CA GLN A 229 6.50 -38.96 12.05
C GLN A 229 6.91 -39.60 10.71
N ASN A 230 5.91 -40.22 10.05
CA ASN A 230 6.11 -40.74 8.70
C ASN A 230 6.50 -39.57 7.77
N SER A 231 7.71 -39.62 7.19
CA SER A 231 8.27 -38.54 6.35
C SER A 231 7.39 -38.25 5.12
N SER A 232 6.72 -39.25 4.57
CA SER A 232 5.83 -39.08 3.41
C SER A 232 4.59 -38.24 3.75
N VAL A 233 4.00 -38.42 4.93
CA VAL A 233 2.88 -37.59 5.40
C VAL A 233 3.34 -36.17 5.67
N ALA A 234 4.53 -36.01 6.26
CA ALA A 234 5.10 -34.69 6.53
C ALA A 234 5.41 -33.93 5.23
N ASP A 235 5.98 -34.59 4.21
CA ASP A 235 6.20 -34.01 2.89
C ASP A 235 4.88 -33.63 2.20
N ALA A 236 3.85 -34.48 2.30
CA ALA A 236 2.53 -34.19 1.72
C ALA A 236 1.87 -32.97 2.37
N VAL A 237 1.82 -32.91 3.71
CA VAL A 237 1.20 -31.78 4.42
C VAL A 237 1.97 -30.49 4.20
N ALA A 238 3.30 -30.53 4.28
CA ALA A 238 4.14 -29.36 4.02
C ALA A 238 4.01 -28.89 2.57
N GLY A 239 3.95 -29.81 1.61
CA GLY A 239 3.75 -29.51 0.19
C GLY A 239 2.37 -28.88 -0.09
N ILE A 240 1.29 -29.47 0.46
CA ILE A 240 -0.07 -28.91 0.36
C ILE A 240 -0.14 -27.51 0.98
N SER A 241 0.48 -27.31 2.15
CA SER A 241 0.53 -26.00 2.80
C SER A 241 1.23 -24.95 1.92
N LEU A 242 2.37 -25.30 1.33
CA LEU A 242 3.10 -24.41 0.42
C LEU A 242 2.30 -24.11 -0.85
N LEU A 243 1.71 -25.12 -1.48
CA LEU A 243 0.86 -24.94 -2.66
C LEU A 243 -0.38 -24.11 -2.35
N GLY A 244 -0.99 -24.28 -1.17
CA GLY A 244 -2.11 -23.45 -0.72
C GLY A 244 -1.72 -21.97 -0.57
N ILE A 245 -0.56 -21.67 0.00
CA ILE A 245 -0.02 -20.31 0.09
C ILE A 245 0.17 -19.72 -1.32
N LEU A 246 0.79 -20.47 -2.23
CA LEU A 246 1.02 -20.02 -3.60
C LEU A 246 -0.30 -19.77 -4.35
N ALA A 247 -1.28 -20.66 -4.20
CA ALA A 247 -2.60 -20.49 -4.80
C ALA A 247 -3.30 -19.22 -4.31
N ILE A 248 -3.29 -18.98 -2.98
CA ILE A 248 -3.85 -17.75 -2.40
C ILE A 248 -3.14 -16.50 -2.95
N THR A 249 -1.81 -16.54 -3.08
CA THR A 249 -1.05 -15.37 -3.56
C THR A 249 -1.28 -15.07 -5.05
N ILE A 250 -1.53 -16.09 -5.87
CA ILE A 250 -1.85 -15.91 -7.30
C ILE A 250 -3.28 -15.38 -7.48
N ASP A 251 -4.26 -16.05 -6.87
CA ASP A 251 -5.68 -15.78 -7.10
C ASP A 251 -6.33 -14.84 -6.08
N TYR A 252 -5.52 -14.13 -5.29
CA TYR A 252 -5.97 -13.30 -4.17
C TYR A 252 -7.18 -12.40 -4.47
N GLN A 253 -7.19 -11.76 -5.63
CA GLN A 253 -8.27 -10.85 -6.03
C GLN A 253 -9.52 -11.58 -6.54
N GLN A 254 -9.39 -12.81 -6.99
CA GLN A 254 -10.51 -13.61 -7.53
C GLN A 254 -11.21 -14.43 -6.44
N ILE A 255 -10.52 -14.64 -5.30
CA ILE A 255 -11.10 -15.37 -4.17
C ILE A 255 -12.14 -14.49 -3.50
N ALA A 256 -13.42 -14.90 -3.57
CA ALA A 256 -14.56 -14.18 -3.01
C ALA A 256 -14.60 -14.20 -1.46
N ILE A 257 -13.46 -14.25 -0.80
CA ILE A 257 -13.30 -14.28 0.67
C ILE A 257 -12.69 -12.93 1.10
N ASN A 258 -13.14 -12.40 2.21
CA ASN A 258 -12.58 -11.18 2.79
C ASN A 258 -11.07 -11.31 3.01
N SER A 259 -10.31 -10.28 2.67
CA SER A 259 -8.84 -10.22 2.79
C SER A 259 -8.32 -10.63 4.17
N THR A 260 -9.05 -10.29 5.23
CA THR A 260 -8.75 -10.66 6.61
C THR A 260 -8.69 -12.19 6.80
N TYR A 261 -9.67 -12.92 6.24
CA TYR A 261 -9.67 -14.39 6.35
C TYR A 261 -8.58 -15.03 5.49
N LEU A 262 -8.26 -14.48 4.33
CA LEU A 262 -7.15 -14.98 3.51
C LEU A 262 -5.81 -14.86 4.23
N GLN A 263 -5.61 -13.77 4.97
CA GLN A 263 -4.43 -13.57 5.81
C GLN A 263 -4.36 -14.63 6.93
N LEU A 264 -5.47 -14.89 7.63
CA LEU A 264 -5.54 -15.94 8.65
C LEU A 264 -5.21 -17.32 8.10
N VAL A 265 -5.81 -17.69 6.95
CA VAL A 265 -5.57 -18.98 6.29
C VAL A 265 -4.09 -19.08 5.87
N THR A 266 -3.51 -18.02 5.32
CA THR A 266 -2.09 -18.02 4.90
C THR A 266 -1.16 -18.26 6.09
N VAL A 267 -1.38 -17.57 7.21
CA VAL A 267 -0.58 -17.76 8.43
C VAL A 267 -0.78 -19.15 9.02
N ALA A 268 -2.00 -19.70 9.00
CA ALA A 268 -2.29 -21.06 9.45
C ALA A 268 -1.58 -22.13 8.57
N LEU A 269 -1.62 -21.96 7.25
CA LEU A 269 -0.89 -22.82 6.31
C LEU A 269 0.63 -22.73 6.56
N PHE A 270 1.14 -21.51 6.80
CA PHE A 270 2.56 -21.34 7.09
C PHE A 270 2.97 -21.94 8.43
N ALA A 271 2.12 -21.87 9.45
CA ALA A 271 2.33 -22.53 10.72
C ALA A 271 2.38 -24.07 10.55
N SER A 272 1.44 -24.62 9.76
CA SER A 272 1.44 -26.04 9.38
C SER A 272 2.74 -26.41 8.64
N LEU A 273 3.13 -25.61 7.64
CA LEU A 273 4.38 -25.80 6.90
C LEU A 273 5.59 -25.87 7.86
N LEU A 274 5.72 -24.93 8.80
CA LEU A 274 6.82 -24.90 9.77
C LEU A 274 6.86 -26.14 10.68
N ILE A 275 5.70 -26.65 11.12
CA ILE A 275 5.60 -27.85 11.96
C ILE A 275 6.07 -29.08 11.20
N PHE A 276 5.50 -29.31 10.01
CA PHE A 276 5.76 -30.54 9.26
C PHE A 276 7.10 -30.52 8.51
N LEU A 277 7.62 -29.33 8.18
CA LEU A 277 8.90 -29.18 7.48
C LEU A 277 10.05 -29.86 8.22
N GLN A 278 10.00 -29.99 9.54
CA GLN A 278 11.06 -30.67 10.30
C GLN A 278 11.22 -32.16 9.95
N HIS A 279 10.14 -32.80 9.49
CA HIS A 279 10.09 -34.21 9.13
C HIS A 279 9.94 -34.43 7.61
N ALA A 280 9.75 -33.38 6.81
CA ALA A 280 9.56 -33.40 5.37
C ALA A 280 10.91 -33.48 4.64
N LYS A 281 11.35 -34.67 4.25
CA LYS A 281 12.68 -34.89 3.65
C LYS A 281 12.85 -34.25 2.28
N TYR A 282 11.87 -34.42 1.40
CA TYR A 282 11.96 -33.90 0.02
C TYR A 282 11.89 -32.37 0.00
N LEU A 283 10.94 -31.79 0.74
CA LEU A 283 10.82 -30.34 0.78
C LEU A 283 12.02 -29.68 1.47
N GLN A 284 12.59 -30.29 2.52
CA GLN A 284 13.84 -29.82 3.12
C GLN A 284 14.99 -29.85 2.10
N ALA A 285 15.12 -30.89 1.30
CA ALA A 285 16.17 -30.99 0.28
C ALA A 285 16.03 -29.89 -0.77
N ILE A 286 14.80 -29.61 -1.22
CA ILE A 286 14.51 -28.50 -2.14
C ILE A 286 14.92 -27.15 -1.52
N LEU A 287 14.46 -26.88 -0.30
CA LEU A 287 14.73 -25.62 0.40
C LEU A 287 16.20 -25.48 0.83
N ALA A 288 16.93 -26.57 0.96
CA ALA A 288 18.38 -26.58 1.24
C ALA A 288 19.25 -26.42 -0.02
N ASN A 289 18.66 -26.29 -1.21
CA ASN A 289 19.41 -26.01 -2.45
C ASN A 289 20.24 -24.73 -2.30
N ASN A 290 21.47 -24.75 -2.82
CA ASN A 290 22.43 -23.64 -2.65
C ASN A 290 21.92 -22.29 -3.17
N LEU A 291 21.16 -22.28 -4.27
CA LEU A 291 20.59 -21.05 -4.83
C LEU A 291 19.51 -20.48 -3.89
N ILE A 292 18.61 -21.32 -3.43
CA ILE A 292 17.53 -20.94 -2.50
C ILE A 292 18.14 -20.43 -1.18
N GLN A 293 19.14 -21.12 -0.66
CA GLN A 293 19.87 -20.71 0.54
C GLN A 293 20.55 -19.35 0.38
N LYS A 294 21.12 -19.10 -0.80
CA LYS A 294 21.75 -17.81 -1.09
C LYS A 294 20.72 -16.69 -1.15
N ILE A 295 19.58 -16.91 -1.82
CA ILE A 295 18.46 -15.96 -1.86
C ILE A 295 17.97 -15.65 -0.43
N GLY A 296 17.77 -16.68 0.40
CA GLY A 296 17.35 -16.51 1.78
C GLY A 296 18.36 -15.76 2.66
N ALA A 297 19.66 -16.01 2.43
CA ALA A 297 20.73 -15.28 3.13
C ALA A 297 20.78 -13.80 2.77
N LEU A 298 20.45 -13.44 1.53
CA LEU A 298 20.38 -12.07 1.02
C LEU A 298 19.04 -11.39 1.28
N SER A 299 18.04 -12.12 1.82
CA SER A 299 16.64 -11.68 1.88
C SER A 299 16.46 -10.31 2.51
N TYR A 300 17.18 -10.00 3.57
CA TYR A 300 17.07 -8.72 4.26
C TYR A 300 17.52 -7.55 3.38
N VAL A 301 18.72 -7.63 2.81
CA VAL A 301 19.24 -6.53 1.96
C VAL A 301 18.45 -6.43 0.66
N ALA A 302 18.08 -7.55 0.05
CA ALA A 302 17.25 -7.57 -1.15
C ALA A 302 15.88 -6.91 -0.88
N TYR A 303 15.27 -7.19 0.29
CA TYR A 303 14.06 -6.51 0.74
C TYR A 303 14.25 -5.00 0.91
N LEU A 304 15.40 -4.55 1.41
CA LEU A 304 15.68 -3.11 1.58
C LEU A 304 15.84 -2.37 0.25
N VAL A 305 16.51 -2.97 -0.75
CA VAL A 305 16.90 -2.25 -1.97
C VAL A 305 15.86 -2.35 -3.10
N HIS A 306 14.95 -3.35 -3.09
CA HIS A 306 14.04 -3.59 -4.21
C HIS A 306 13.10 -2.42 -4.49
N GLN A 307 12.47 -1.88 -3.45
CA GLN A 307 11.47 -0.82 -3.61
C GLN A 307 12.09 0.49 -4.10
N PRO A 308 13.21 1.00 -3.53
CA PRO A 308 13.91 2.13 -4.11
C PRO A 308 14.25 1.97 -5.59
N ILE A 309 14.77 0.79 -5.98
CA ILE A 309 15.11 0.50 -7.39
C ILE A 309 13.88 0.62 -8.28
N LEU A 310 12.77 -0.02 -7.89
CA LEU A 310 11.52 0.02 -8.65
C LEU A 310 10.93 1.43 -8.73
N VAL A 311 10.92 2.16 -7.62
CA VAL A 311 10.39 3.53 -7.57
C VAL A 311 11.18 4.47 -8.48
N PHE A 312 12.52 4.47 -8.39
CA PHE A 312 13.32 5.34 -9.24
C PHE A 312 13.22 4.95 -10.71
N LEU A 313 13.07 3.67 -11.01
CA LEU A 313 12.83 3.22 -12.38
C LEU A 313 11.47 3.73 -12.91
N ARG A 314 10.40 3.66 -12.09
CA ARG A 314 9.08 4.22 -12.43
C ARG A 314 9.15 5.73 -12.62
N LEU A 315 9.76 6.45 -11.68
CA LEU A 315 9.91 7.91 -11.77
C LEU A 315 10.71 8.36 -12.99
N ALA A 316 11.79 7.64 -13.34
CA ALA A 316 12.61 7.95 -14.51
C ALA A 316 11.88 7.69 -15.84
N ASN A 317 10.87 6.83 -15.85
CA ASN A 317 10.09 6.47 -17.05
C ASN A 317 8.64 6.98 -17.01
N ASN A 318 8.32 7.97 -16.15
CA ASN A 318 6.97 8.53 -15.98
C ASN A 318 5.89 7.45 -15.77
N GLY A 319 6.21 6.45 -14.92
CA GLY A 319 5.33 5.32 -14.62
C GLY A 319 5.46 4.13 -15.57
N LYS A 320 5.93 4.34 -16.79
CA LYS A 320 5.95 3.36 -17.88
C LYS A 320 7.13 2.40 -17.76
N ILE A 321 6.96 1.27 -17.10
CA ILE A 321 7.98 0.22 -17.01
C ILE A 321 7.52 -1.06 -17.71
N SER A 322 8.33 -1.53 -18.68
CA SER A 322 8.12 -2.79 -19.39
C SER A 322 8.48 -4.00 -18.52
N ASN A 323 7.98 -5.19 -18.87
CA ASN A 323 8.36 -6.43 -18.19
C ASN A 323 9.86 -6.67 -18.19
N TRP A 324 10.56 -6.26 -19.26
CA TRP A 324 12.01 -6.34 -19.32
C TRP A 324 12.70 -5.44 -18.28
N GLN A 325 12.24 -4.21 -18.13
CA GLN A 325 12.76 -3.30 -17.11
C GLN A 325 12.48 -3.81 -15.69
N ARG A 326 11.31 -4.42 -15.45
CA ARG A 326 10.96 -5.09 -14.18
C ARG A 326 11.91 -6.26 -13.91
N PHE A 327 12.22 -7.05 -14.92
CA PHE A 327 13.18 -8.15 -14.81
C PHE A 327 14.60 -7.63 -14.51
N LEU A 328 15.05 -6.58 -15.19
CA LEU A 328 16.32 -5.91 -14.88
C LEU A 328 16.36 -5.35 -13.45
N ALA A 329 15.27 -4.76 -12.97
CA ALA A 329 15.17 -4.29 -11.59
C ALA A 329 15.30 -5.45 -10.59
N LEU A 330 14.71 -6.60 -10.88
CA LEU A 330 14.86 -7.81 -10.06
C LEU A 330 16.31 -8.31 -10.04
N LEU A 331 16.99 -8.37 -11.18
CA LEU A 331 18.40 -8.72 -11.26
C LEU A 331 19.28 -7.72 -10.51
N LEU A 332 19.02 -6.43 -10.69
CA LEU A 332 19.74 -5.36 -10.00
C LEU A 332 19.54 -5.45 -8.48
N THR A 333 18.34 -5.79 -8.02
CA THR A 333 18.04 -6.03 -6.60
C THR A 333 18.98 -7.08 -6.00
N PHE A 334 19.12 -8.24 -6.64
CA PHE A 334 20.01 -9.29 -6.14
C PHE A 334 21.50 -8.93 -6.29
N ALA A 335 21.88 -8.24 -7.37
CA ALA A 335 23.25 -7.76 -7.55
C ALA A 335 23.64 -6.76 -6.45
N MET A 336 22.79 -5.78 -6.18
CA MET A 336 23.01 -4.79 -5.11
C MET A 336 23.00 -5.44 -3.73
N ALA A 337 22.08 -6.40 -3.49
CA ALA A 337 22.05 -7.16 -2.24
C ALA A 337 23.37 -7.91 -2.00
N GLU A 338 23.94 -8.56 -3.04
CA GLU A 338 25.21 -9.25 -2.93
C GLU A 338 26.39 -8.29 -2.68
N ILE A 339 26.40 -7.12 -3.36
CA ILE A 339 27.43 -6.10 -3.20
C ILE A 339 27.39 -5.55 -1.76
N ILE A 340 26.22 -5.18 -1.25
CA ILE A 340 26.07 -4.65 0.11
C ILE A 340 26.41 -5.72 1.16
N TRP A 341 25.97 -6.95 0.93
CA TRP A 341 26.26 -8.05 1.86
C TRP A 341 27.77 -8.32 1.97
N ARG A 342 28.49 -8.41 0.82
CA ARG A 342 29.94 -8.65 0.81
C ARG A 342 30.75 -7.43 1.20
N GLY A 343 30.38 -6.25 0.70
CA GLY A 343 31.16 -5.02 0.85
C GLY A 343 30.90 -4.28 2.15
N VAL A 344 29.73 -4.45 2.77
CA VAL A 344 29.34 -3.69 3.96
C VAL A 344 29.00 -4.60 5.14
N GLU A 345 27.97 -5.46 5.01
CA GLU A 345 27.50 -6.25 6.17
C GLU A 345 28.54 -7.21 6.72
N LYS A 346 29.17 -8.00 5.84
CA LYS A 346 30.17 -8.99 6.26
C LYS A 346 31.41 -8.35 6.88
N PRO A 347 32.01 -7.30 6.29
CA PRO A 347 33.11 -6.55 6.93
C PRO A 347 32.72 -5.92 8.25
N PHE A 348 31.54 -5.27 8.33
CA PHE A 348 31.08 -4.65 9.57
C PHE A 348 30.87 -5.67 10.69
N ARG A 349 30.28 -6.84 10.36
CA ARG A 349 30.10 -7.94 11.31
C ARG A 349 31.42 -8.48 11.84
N ASN A 350 32.42 -8.61 10.97
CA ASN A 350 33.75 -9.03 11.36
C ASN A 350 34.45 -7.97 12.25
N TRP A 351 34.34 -6.68 11.87
CA TRP A 351 34.86 -5.58 12.68
C TRP A 351 34.20 -5.53 14.07
N ALA A 352 32.87 -5.63 14.15
CA ALA A 352 32.13 -5.61 15.42
C ALA A 352 32.54 -6.77 16.34
N ARG A 353 32.83 -7.96 15.77
CA ARG A 353 33.33 -9.12 16.54
C ARG A 353 34.72 -8.85 17.12
N ILE A 354 35.60 -8.18 16.38
CA ILE A 354 36.97 -7.82 16.82
C ILE A 354 36.93 -6.64 17.81
N ALA A 355 36.07 -5.66 17.58
CA ALA A 355 35.96 -4.48 18.42
C ALA A 355 35.57 -4.80 19.86
N GLY A 356 34.83 -5.88 20.10
CA GLY A 356 34.54 -6.45 21.40
C GLY A 356 33.86 -5.51 22.43
N SER A 357 33.60 -4.27 22.02
CA SER A 357 33.14 -3.17 22.87
C SER A 357 31.80 -2.63 22.41
N ASP A 358 30.79 -2.76 23.25
CA ASP A 358 29.43 -2.31 22.99
C ASP A 358 29.34 -0.83 22.61
N TRP A 359 30.20 0.01 23.23
CA TRP A 359 30.17 1.45 22.98
C TRP A 359 30.62 1.86 21.58
N ARG A 360 31.60 1.15 20.98
CA ARG A 360 32.09 1.44 19.60
C ARG A 360 31.02 1.14 18.56
N VAL A 361 30.33 0.00 18.69
CA VAL A 361 29.23 -0.37 17.81
C VAL A 361 28.07 0.62 17.95
N THR A 362 27.72 0.97 19.18
CA THR A 362 26.66 1.94 19.48
C THR A 362 27.01 3.34 18.96
N SER A 363 28.27 3.77 19.07
CA SER A 363 28.72 5.07 18.55
C SER A 363 28.66 5.16 17.02
N VAL A 364 29.02 4.08 16.30
CA VAL A 364 28.88 4.03 14.84
C VAL A 364 27.39 4.07 14.44
N PHE A 365 26.55 3.35 15.17
CA PHE A 365 25.09 3.40 14.97
C PHE A 365 24.55 4.81 15.20
N ALA A 366 24.86 5.44 16.32
CA ALA A 366 24.38 6.77 16.66
C ALA A 366 24.89 7.83 15.67
N GLY A 367 26.19 7.78 15.32
CA GLY A 367 26.77 8.70 14.34
C GLY A 367 26.17 8.57 12.95
N GLY A 368 25.96 7.34 12.50
CA GLY A 368 25.29 7.08 11.23
C GLY A 368 23.84 7.55 11.22
N SER A 369 23.08 7.27 12.29
CA SER A 369 21.71 7.76 12.43
C SER A 369 21.65 9.30 12.43
N ALA A 370 22.56 9.96 13.16
CA ALA A 370 22.67 11.42 13.16
C ALA A 370 22.98 11.98 11.77
N LEU A 371 23.85 11.32 11.00
CA LEU A 371 24.15 11.71 9.62
C LEU A 371 22.91 11.62 8.71
N ILE A 372 22.15 10.52 8.77
CA ILE A 372 20.93 10.36 8.00
C ILE A 372 19.86 11.39 8.40
N LEU A 373 19.71 11.64 9.71
CA LEU A 373 18.78 12.67 10.20
C LEU A 373 19.19 14.08 9.73
N LEU A 374 20.47 14.41 9.76
CA LEU A 374 20.99 15.69 9.25
C LEU A 374 20.76 15.81 7.74
N LEU A 375 20.99 14.72 6.99
CA LEU A 375 20.72 14.68 5.55
C LEU A 375 19.23 14.94 5.26
N GLY A 376 18.34 14.26 5.95
CA GLY A 376 16.89 14.48 5.83
C GLY A 376 16.50 15.92 6.21
N PHE A 377 17.07 16.47 7.29
CA PHE A 377 16.84 17.86 7.70
C PHE A 377 17.28 18.86 6.63
N THR A 378 18.45 18.66 6.04
CA THR A 378 18.93 19.54 4.95
C THR A 378 18.04 19.44 3.73
N ILE A 379 17.55 18.26 3.39
CA ILE A 379 16.61 18.05 2.27
C ILE A 379 15.29 18.80 2.54
N THR A 380 14.73 18.70 3.74
CA THR A 380 13.42 19.30 4.08
C THR A 380 13.48 20.82 4.15
N ASN A 381 14.54 21.38 4.74
CA ASN A 381 14.62 22.82 5.02
C ASN A 381 15.29 23.63 3.91
N SER A 382 15.91 22.98 2.93
CA SER A 382 16.53 23.70 1.85
C SER A 382 15.50 24.00 0.76
N ASN A 383 15.20 25.29 0.52
CA ASN A 383 14.67 25.75 -0.77
C ASN A 383 15.58 25.33 -1.95
N PHE A 384 16.67 24.66 -1.67
CA PHE A 384 17.69 24.21 -2.60
C PHE A 384 17.14 23.24 -3.65
N ALA A 385 16.16 22.40 -3.27
CA ALA A 385 15.47 21.53 -4.23
C ALA A 385 14.77 22.33 -5.35
N PHE A 386 14.26 23.53 -5.04
CA PHE A 386 13.61 24.41 -6.01
C PHE A 386 14.59 25.16 -6.91
N HIS A 387 15.88 25.30 -6.52
CA HIS A 387 16.84 26.00 -7.37
C HIS A 387 17.15 25.31 -8.70
N LYS A 388 16.87 24.00 -8.81
CA LYS A 388 17.06 23.23 -10.03
C LYS A 388 16.03 23.56 -11.13
N TYR A 389 14.90 24.19 -10.77
CA TYR A 389 13.75 24.37 -11.65
C TYR A 389 13.59 25.81 -12.09
N THR A 390 13.18 25.99 -13.33
CA THR A 390 12.83 27.29 -13.91
C THR A 390 11.58 27.88 -13.24
N VAL A 391 11.33 29.17 -13.47
CA VAL A 391 10.12 29.84 -12.95
C VAL A 391 8.84 29.17 -13.47
N ALA A 392 8.83 28.75 -14.75
CA ALA A 392 7.70 28.06 -15.34
C ALA A 392 7.44 26.69 -14.69
N GLU A 393 8.48 25.90 -14.49
CA GLU A 393 8.38 24.59 -13.81
C GLU A 393 7.92 24.74 -12.36
N LYS A 394 8.42 25.72 -11.63
CA LYS A 394 7.97 26.04 -10.26
C LYS A 394 6.48 26.38 -10.23
N LYS A 395 6.00 27.14 -11.23
CA LYS A 395 4.58 27.45 -11.37
C LYS A 395 3.75 26.18 -11.61
N ILE A 396 4.19 25.27 -12.49
CA ILE A 396 3.51 23.97 -12.70
C ILE A 396 3.47 23.17 -11.40
N LEU A 397 4.60 23.06 -10.69
CA LEU A 397 4.69 22.32 -9.43
C LEU A 397 3.87 22.93 -8.29
N SER A 398 3.56 24.23 -8.33
CA SER A 398 2.70 24.85 -7.32
C SER A 398 1.27 24.31 -7.37
N PHE A 399 0.81 23.79 -8.51
CA PHE A 399 -0.51 23.18 -8.63
C PHE A 399 -0.65 21.81 -7.95
N THR A 400 0.43 21.18 -7.51
CA THR A 400 0.31 19.92 -6.76
C THR A 400 -0.22 20.11 -5.33
N ASP A 401 -0.69 21.31 -4.94
CA ASP A 401 -1.18 21.58 -3.59
C ASP A 401 -2.54 20.92 -3.33
N PRO A 402 -2.65 20.05 -2.31
CA PRO A 402 -3.93 19.43 -1.95
C PRO A 402 -5.00 20.44 -1.49
N SER A 403 -4.64 21.71 -1.24
CA SER A 403 -5.61 22.75 -0.92
C SER A 403 -6.65 23.00 -2.04
N TYR A 404 -6.40 22.54 -3.26
CA TYR A 404 -7.41 22.54 -4.34
C TYR A 404 -8.68 21.76 -3.99
N VAL A 405 -8.60 20.73 -3.14
CA VAL A 405 -9.78 20.01 -2.64
C VAL A 405 -10.78 20.91 -1.89
N ILE A 406 -10.32 22.04 -1.36
CA ILE A 406 -11.19 23.03 -0.69
C ILE A 406 -12.23 23.59 -1.68
N SER A 407 -11.88 23.72 -2.98
CA SER A 407 -12.81 24.17 -4.03
C SER A 407 -14.00 23.21 -4.22
N TYR A 408 -13.90 21.96 -3.82
CA TYR A 408 -14.96 20.95 -3.89
C TYR A 408 -15.98 21.03 -2.73
N GLU A 409 -15.95 22.06 -1.90
CA GLU A 409 -16.74 22.17 -0.65
C GLU A 409 -16.43 21.06 0.35
N TYR A 410 -15.15 20.63 0.46
CA TYR A 410 -14.72 19.61 1.41
C TYR A 410 -15.04 20.01 2.85
N GLY A 411 -15.61 19.06 3.63
CA GLY A 411 -16.09 19.31 4.98
C GLY A 411 -17.48 19.96 5.04
N LYS A 412 -18.13 20.20 3.89
CA LYS A 412 -19.51 20.74 3.78
C LYS A 412 -20.41 19.74 3.05
N CYS A 413 -20.43 19.80 1.73
CA CYS A 413 -21.21 18.91 0.87
C CYS A 413 -20.35 17.78 0.26
N PHE A 414 -19.04 17.89 0.33
CA PHE A 414 -18.11 16.79 0.10
C PHE A 414 -17.52 16.35 1.44
N LEU A 415 -17.84 15.14 1.86
CA LEU A 415 -17.51 14.59 3.17
C LEU A 415 -16.34 13.62 3.11
N GLY A 416 -15.70 13.35 4.26
CA GLY A 416 -14.65 12.35 4.42
C GLY A 416 -14.65 11.78 5.83
N GLY A 417 -14.08 10.57 5.99
CA GLY A 417 -14.02 9.88 7.27
C GLY A 417 -15.32 9.20 7.67
N ALA A 418 -15.71 9.24 8.95
CA ALA A 418 -16.97 8.64 9.42
C ALA A 418 -18.16 9.47 8.98
N PHE A 419 -19.18 8.82 8.40
CA PHE A 419 -20.42 9.48 8.01
C PHE A 419 -21.41 9.55 9.17
N ALA A 420 -21.99 10.74 9.38
CA ALA A 420 -23.14 10.96 10.24
C ALA A 420 -24.09 11.94 9.55
N ALA A 421 -25.38 11.58 9.43
CA ALA A 421 -26.39 12.39 8.75
C ALA A 421 -26.52 13.82 9.33
N GLY A 422 -26.26 13.99 10.63
CA GLY A 422 -26.27 15.30 11.31
C GLY A 422 -25.11 16.23 10.89
N ASN A 423 -24.10 15.72 10.20
CA ASN A 423 -22.97 16.51 9.70
C ASN A 423 -23.22 17.10 8.31
N VAL A 424 -24.33 16.74 7.66
CA VAL A 424 -24.67 17.22 6.31
C VAL A 424 -25.34 18.58 6.41
N TYR A 425 -24.81 19.58 5.74
CA TYR A 425 -25.38 20.93 5.75
C TYR A 425 -26.61 21.02 4.84
N ASN A 426 -27.66 21.74 5.31
CA ASN A 426 -28.89 21.91 4.56
C ASN A 426 -28.71 22.62 3.21
N ASN A 427 -27.70 23.47 3.08
CA ASN A 427 -27.36 24.18 1.83
C ASN A 427 -26.75 23.29 0.73
N CYS A 428 -26.53 22.02 1.03
CA CYS A 428 -26.15 21.02 0.02
C CYS A 428 -27.35 20.63 -0.85
N PHE A 429 -28.55 20.91 -0.41
CA PHE A 429 -29.78 20.55 -1.08
C PHE A 429 -30.57 21.80 -1.51
N SER A 430 -31.04 21.78 -2.76
CA SER A 430 -31.98 22.79 -3.24
C SER A 430 -33.29 22.72 -2.49
N GLN A 431 -33.90 23.88 -2.21
CA GLN A 431 -35.23 24.00 -1.62
C GLN A 431 -36.32 24.04 -2.72
N SER A 432 -36.03 23.59 -3.92
CA SER A 432 -36.94 23.63 -5.06
C SER A 432 -38.08 22.62 -4.93
N PRO A 433 -39.21 22.85 -5.63
CA PRO A 433 -40.30 21.88 -5.66
C PRO A 433 -39.82 20.50 -6.16
N ALA A 434 -40.44 19.45 -5.61
CA ALA A 434 -40.18 18.10 -6.09
C ALA A 434 -40.45 17.97 -7.61
N GLY A 435 -39.66 17.20 -8.30
CA GLY A 435 -39.71 17.04 -9.75
C GLY A 435 -38.93 18.09 -10.55
N THR A 436 -38.17 18.96 -9.88
CA THR A 436 -37.35 19.98 -10.53
C THR A 436 -35.89 19.89 -10.10
N GLY A 437 -34.98 20.44 -10.93
CA GLY A 437 -33.56 20.55 -10.61
C GLY A 437 -32.74 19.29 -10.84
N THR A 438 -31.49 19.39 -10.42
CA THR A 438 -30.46 18.35 -10.64
C THR A 438 -29.89 17.90 -9.29
N PHE A 439 -29.74 16.60 -9.10
CA PHE A 439 -29.06 16.01 -7.96
C PHE A 439 -27.80 15.26 -8.43
N LEU A 440 -26.64 15.69 -7.96
CA LEU A 440 -25.35 15.05 -8.21
C LEU A 440 -24.87 14.32 -6.96
N PHE A 441 -24.49 13.05 -7.08
CA PHE A 441 -23.93 12.29 -5.98
C PHE A 441 -22.84 11.31 -6.40
N GLY A 442 -22.02 10.91 -5.43
CA GLY A 442 -20.91 9.99 -5.65
C GLY A 442 -19.70 10.27 -4.76
N ASP A 443 -18.52 10.03 -5.30
CA ASP A 443 -17.25 10.24 -4.61
C ASP A 443 -16.62 11.63 -4.91
N SER A 444 -15.29 11.74 -4.74
CA SER A 444 -14.57 12.98 -5.05
C SER A 444 -14.68 13.40 -6.53
N HIS A 445 -14.89 12.44 -7.45
CA HIS A 445 -15.07 12.75 -8.88
C HIS A 445 -16.45 13.39 -9.17
N ALA A 446 -17.46 13.10 -8.35
CA ALA A 446 -18.69 13.88 -8.37
C ALA A 446 -18.45 15.28 -7.77
N ALA A 447 -17.77 15.36 -6.62
CA ALA A 447 -17.52 16.61 -5.92
C ALA A 447 -16.73 17.63 -6.78
N MET A 448 -15.73 17.19 -7.55
CA MET A 448 -14.88 18.09 -8.35
C MET A 448 -15.60 18.82 -9.48
N VAL A 449 -16.79 18.42 -9.86
CA VAL A 449 -17.60 19.13 -10.88
C VAL A 449 -18.83 19.82 -10.28
N ALA A 450 -19.07 19.64 -8.99
CA ALA A 450 -20.28 20.11 -8.32
C ALA A 450 -20.40 21.64 -8.28
N VAL A 451 -19.31 22.35 -7.92
CA VAL A 451 -19.34 23.81 -7.75
C VAL A 451 -19.67 24.52 -9.06
N PRO A 452 -18.93 24.29 -10.18
CA PRO A 452 -19.28 24.95 -11.44
C PRO A 452 -20.66 24.54 -12.00
N LEU A 453 -21.12 23.31 -11.76
CA LEU A 453 -22.49 22.92 -12.14
C LEU A 453 -23.54 23.66 -11.30
N LYS A 454 -23.31 23.85 -9.99
CA LYS A 454 -24.16 24.61 -9.09
C LYS A 454 -24.24 26.10 -9.48
N GLU A 455 -23.12 26.68 -9.91
CA GLU A 455 -23.08 28.07 -10.39
C GLU A 455 -23.88 28.28 -11.70
N SER A 456 -23.98 27.23 -12.52
CA SER A 456 -24.67 27.28 -13.82
C SER A 456 -26.16 26.91 -13.76
N GLN A 457 -26.67 26.41 -12.62
CA GLN A 457 -28.01 25.90 -12.46
C GLN A 457 -28.68 26.43 -11.18
N ASN A 458 -29.92 26.95 -11.30
CA ASN A 458 -30.63 27.54 -10.15
C ASN A 458 -31.07 26.52 -9.10
N ASN A 459 -31.28 25.27 -9.50
CA ASN A 459 -31.87 24.21 -8.64
C ASN A 459 -30.92 23.00 -8.64
N PHE A 460 -29.82 23.11 -7.91
CA PHE A 460 -28.79 22.09 -7.87
C PHE A 460 -28.55 21.60 -6.44
N SER A 461 -28.64 20.30 -6.27
CA SER A 461 -28.30 19.59 -5.03
C SER A 461 -27.06 18.73 -5.26
N PHE A 462 -26.15 18.69 -4.31
CA PHE A 462 -25.12 17.68 -4.38
C PHE A 462 -24.67 17.20 -3.00
N LEU A 463 -24.28 15.95 -2.96
CA LEU A 463 -23.62 15.34 -1.82
C LEU A 463 -22.59 14.33 -2.33
N ALA A 464 -21.42 14.31 -1.72
CA ALA A 464 -20.37 13.40 -2.09
C ALA A 464 -19.56 12.95 -0.86
N HIS A 465 -18.96 11.77 -0.92
CA HIS A 465 -18.09 11.28 0.14
C HIS A 465 -16.82 10.66 -0.46
N SER A 466 -15.66 10.98 0.10
CA SER A 466 -14.39 10.46 -0.40
C SER A 466 -14.36 8.93 -0.39
N GLY A 467 -14.08 8.34 -1.55
CA GLY A 467 -14.00 6.89 -1.74
C GLY A 467 -15.34 6.14 -1.70
N CYS A 468 -16.50 6.84 -1.68
CA CYS A 468 -17.81 6.22 -1.76
C CYS A 468 -18.39 6.38 -3.17
N PHE A 469 -18.27 5.36 -3.98
CA PHE A 469 -18.83 5.34 -5.33
C PHE A 469 -20.37 5.37 -5.29
N ALA A 470 -21.00 5.97 -6.30
CA ALA A 470 -22.44 5.98 -6.48
C ALA A 470 -23.02 4.59 -6.82
N LEU A 471 -22.84 3.63 -5.92
CA LEU A 471 -23.14 2.20 -6.16
C LEU A 471 -23.89 1.59 -4.97
N LEU A 472 -24.94 0.81 -5.25
CA LEU A 472 -25.58 -0.04 -4.25
C LEU A 472 -24.57 -1.00 -3.61
N PRO A 473 -24.82 -1.47 -2.36
CA PRO A 473 -23.87 -2.24 -1.58
C PRO A 473 -23.17 -3.27 -2.44
N SER A 474 -21.89 -3.09 -2.63
CA SER A 474 -21.03 -4.04 -3.31
C SER A 474 -19.93 -4.45 -2.34
N ARG A 475 -19.30 -5.59 -2.57
CA ARG A 475 -18.10 -6.00 -1.83
C ARG A 475 -16.93 -5.02 -2.00
N LEU A 476 -17.09 -4.00 -2.84
CA LEU A 476 -16.11 -2.96 -3.13
C LEU A 476 -16.24 -1.74 -2.20
N THR A 477 -17.37 -1.61 -1.46
CA THR A 477 -17.61 -0.47 -0.58
C THR A 477 -17.25 -0.79 0.88
N VAL A 478 -16.76 0.23 1.59
CA VAL A 478 -16.55 0.16 3.04
C VAL A 478 -17.89 0.45 3.77
N PRO A 479 -18.08 -0.03 5.01
CA PRO A 479 -19.37 0.10 5.72
C PRO A 479 -19.90 1.54 5.83
N VAL A 480 -19.02 2.55 5.88
CA VAL A 480 -19.41 3.96 5.89
C VAL A 480 -20.15 4.37 4.62
N CYS A 481 -19.81 3.78 3.49
CA CYS A 481 -20.44 4.08 2.21
C CYS A 481 -21.87 3.52 2.11
N ASP A 482 -22.18 2.42 2.78
CA ASP A 482 -23.54 1.87 2.79
C ASP A 482 -24.53 2.82 3.48
N SER A 483 -24.15 3.37 4.64
CA SER A 483 -24.96 4.35 5.36
C SER A 483 -25.06 5.70 4.64
N PHE A 484 -23.96 6.13 4.04
CA PHE A 484 -23.91 7.34 3.22
C PHE A 484 -24.84 7.22 2.01
N PHE A 485 -24.73 6.13 1.28
CA PHE A 485 -25.52 5.87 0.08
C PHE A 485 -27.02 5.71 0.39
N ALA A 486 -27.38 5.05 1.51
CA ALA A 486 -28.77 4.97 1.97
C ALA A 486 -29.36 6.35 2.24
N TYR A 487 -28.57 7.26 2.84
CA TYR A 487 -28.97 8.65 3.05
C TYR A 487 -29.20 9.39 1.72
N GLU A 488 -28.33 9.24 0.73
CA GLU A 488 -28.49 9.86 -0.60
C GLU A 488 -29.76 9.37 -1.31
N LEU A 489 -30.02 8.05 -1.28
CA LEU A 489 -31.24 7.49 -1.87
C LEU A 489 -32.51 8.04 -1.23
N ASN A 490 -32.53 8.21 0.11
CA ASN A 490 -33.65 8.83 0.80
C ASN A 490 -33.86 10.28 0.36
N ARG A 491 -32.77 11.05 0.18
CA ARG A 491 -32.86 12.43 -0.33
C ARG A 491 -33.40 12.51 -1.76
N ILE A 492 -33.01 11.55 -2.62
CA ILE A 492 -33.53 11.42 -3.99
C ILE A 492 -35.02 11.10 -3.96
N GLU A 493 -35.48 10.21 -3.08
CA GLU A 493 -36.89 9.84 -2.93
C GLU A 493 -37.73 11.01 -2.44
N GLU A 494 -37.22 11.85 -1.53
CA GLU A 494 -37.87 13.07 -1.04
C GLU A 494 -37.95 14.17 -2.11
N GLN A 495 -36.86 14.44 -2.83
CA GLN A 495 -36.77 15.56 -3.76
C GLN A 495 -37.31 15.22 -5.15
N LYS A 496 -37.21 13.95 -5.57
CA LYS A 496 -37.55 13.46 -6.94
C LYS A 496 -37.05 14.41 -8.03
N PRO A 497 -35.71 14.69 -8.08
CA PRO A 497 -35.18 15.70 -8.99
C PRO A 497 -35.46 15.34 -10.46
N GLU A 498 -35.49 16.34 -11.35
CA GLU A 498 -35.68 16.12 -12.78
C GLU A 498 -34.50 15.33 -13.37
N ARG A 499 -33.27 15.63 -12.94
CA ARG A 499 -32.03 14.99 -13.38
C ARG A 499 -31.23 14.46 -12.21
N ILE A 500 -30.68 13.26 -12.38
CA ILE A 500 -29.79 12.61 -11.40
C ILE A 500 -28.47 12.31 -12.09
N LEU A 501 -27.37 12.84 -11.55
CA LEU A 501 -26.01 12.64 -12.06
C LEU A 501 -25.24 11.70 -11.13
N LEU A 502 -24.70 10.61 -11.67
CA LEU A 502 -23.86 9.64 -10.96
C LEU A 502 -22.42 9.89 -11.35
N GLY A 503 -21.57 10.28 -10.40
CA GLY A 503 -20.12 10.50 -10.61
C GLY A 503 -19.28 9.59 -9.75
N GLY A 504 -18.11 9.18 -10.27
CA GLY A 504 -17.18 8.34 -9.51
C GLY A 504 -15.85 8.10 -10.20
N ASN A 505 -14.84 7.73 -9.43
CA ASN A 505 -13.60 7.17 -9.95
C ASN A 505 -13.81 5.68 -10.29
N TRP A 506 -14.40 5.44 -11.45
CA TRP A 506 -14.84 4.11 -11.86
C TRP A 506 -13.69 3.10 -12.04
N LEU A 507 -12.50 3.55 -12.43
CA LEU A 507 -11.32 2.70 -12.55
C LEU A 507 -10.89 2.16 -11.17
N GLU A 508 -10.84 3.01 -10.16
CA GLU A 508 -10.56 2.60 -8.79
C GLU A 508 -11.67 1.70 -8.25
N GLY A 509 -12.94 2.04 -8.53
CA GLY A 509 -14.11 1.23 -8.18
C GLY A 509 -14.11 -0.17 -8.81
N SER A 510 -13.43 -0.36 -9.96
CA SER A 510 -13.25 -1.68 -10.59
C SER A 510 -12.06 -2.46 -10.03
N LEU A 511 -11.23 -1.86 -9.16
CA LEU A 511 -9.96 -2.41 -8.70
C LEU A 511 -9.01 -2.81 -9.85
N GLY A 512 -9.23 -2.31 -11.06
CA GLY A 512 -8.44 -2.64 -12.24
C GLY A 512 -8.46 -4.13 -12.63
N THR A 513 -9.46 -4.88 -12.19
CA THR A 513 -9.58 -6.32 -12.42
C THR A 513 -10.88 -6.69 -13.15
N SER A 514 -10.84 -7.75 -13.96
CA SER A 514 -12.03 -8.26 -14.66
C SER A 514 -13.16 -8.70 -13.71
N TYR A 515 -12.81 -9.13 -12.50
CA TYR A 515 -13.79 -9.47 -11.45
C TYR A 515 -14.41 -8.20 -10.84
N GLY A 516 -13.60 -7.22 -10.50
CA GLY A 516 -14.06 -5.92 -10.02
C GLY A 516 -14.94 -5.20 -11.04
N GLU A 517 -14.58 -5.25 -12.32
CA GLU A 517 -15.40 -4.70 -13.42
C GLU A 517 -16.78 -5.35 -13.53
N LYS A 518 -16.89 -6.68 -13.32
CA LYS A 518 -18.19 -7.37 -13.27
C LYS A 518 -19.04 -6.92 -12.08
N ILE A 519 -18.41 -6.72 -10.92
CA ILE A 519 -19.11 -6.23 -9.72
C ILE A 519 -19.58 -4.80 -9.96
N LEU A 520 -18.70 -3.93 -10.48
CA LEU A 520 -19.02 -2.55 -10.83
C LEU A 520 -20.26 -2.48 -11.74
N SER A 521 -20.25 -3.26 -12.83
CA SER A 521 -21.37 -3.32 -13.78
C SER A 521 -22.68 -3.73 -13.12
N LYS A 522 -22.65 -4.77 -12.27
CA LYS A 522 -23.84 -5.23 -11.53
C LYS A 522 -24.34 -4.19 -10.53
N SER A 523 -23.43 -3.56 -9.79
CA SER A 523 -23.77 -2.57 -8.78
C SER A 523 -24.33 -1.30 -9.42
N LEU A 524 -23.76 -0.82 -10.52
CA LEU A 524 -24.26 0.33 -11.26
C LEU A 524 -25.67 0.06 -11.82
N ALA A 525 -25.89 -1.10 -12.46
CA ALA A 525 -27.20 -1.50 -12.95
C ALA A 525 -28.26 -1.56 -11.82
N ALA A 526 -27.87 -2.13 -10.67
CA ALA A 526 -28.75 -2.18 -9.48
C ALA A 526 -29.06 -0.78 -8.92
N THR A 527 -28.06 0.12 -8.92
CA THR A 527 -28.22 1.51 -8.51
C THR A 527 -29.21 2.24 -9.41
N ILE A 528 -29.01 2.20 -10.71
CA ILE A 528 -29.91 2.83 -11.70
C ILE A 528 -31.33 2.29 -11.55
N LYS A 529 -31.49 0.98 -11.45
CA LYS A 529 -32.79 0.34 -11.23
C LYS A 529 -33.47 0.80 -9.92
N LYS A 530 -32.70 0.93 -8.84
CA LYS A 530 -33.23 1.43 -7.56
C LYS A 530 -33.68 2.88 -7.67
N ILE A 531 -32.94 3.72 -8.36
CA ILE A 531 -33.30 5.13 -8.59
C ILE A 531 -34.58 5.22 -9.41
N HIS A 532 -34.75 4.44 -10.48
CA HIS A 532 -36.01 4.39 -11.23
C HIS A 532 -37.22 3.98 -10.38
N GLN A 533 -37.02 3.13 -9.37
CA GLN A 533 -38.10 2.74 -8.44
C GLN A 533 -38.55 3.90 -7.53
N ILE A 534 -37.62 4.70 -7.01
CA ILE A 534 -37.90 5.79 -6.05
C ILE A 534 -38.19 7.14 -6.71
N ALA A 535 -37.66 7.36 -7.92
CA ALA A 535 -37.80 8.58 -8.70
C ALA A 535 -38.06 8.28 -10.19
N PRO A 536 -39.21 7.67 -10.56
CA PRO A 536 -39.43 7.08 -11.92
C PRO A 536 -39.47 8.13 -13.05
N ALA A 537 -39.74 9.41 -12.74
CA ALA A 537 -39.76 10.51 -13.71
C ALA A 537 -38.39 11.17 -13.93
N SER A 538 -37.39 10.82 -13.11
CA SER A 538 -36.05 11.41 -13.19
C SER A 538 -35.25 10.84 -14.37
N LYS A 539 -34.57 11.71 -15.09
CA LYS A 539 -33.56 11.32 -16.08
C LYS A 539 -32.24 11.02 -15.37
N ILE A 540 -31.67 9.86 -15.63
CA ILE A 540 -30.41 9.40 -14.99
C ILE A 540 -29.26 9.57 -15.96
N TYR A 541 -28.17 10.16 -15.47
CA TYR A 541 -26.94 10.36 -16.22
C TYR A 541 -25.75 9.74 -15.46
N VAL A 542 -24.91 8.98 -16.17
CA VAL A 542 -23.67 8.43 -15.64
C VAL A 542 -22.51 9.25 -16.21
N ILE A 543 -21.80 9.97 -15.35
CA ILE A 543 -20.62 10.75 -15.75
C ILE A 543 -19.46 9.78 -15.94
N GLY A 544 -18.85 9.78 -17.13
CA GLY A 544 -17.75 8.90 -17.51
C GLY A 544 -16.44 9.20 -16.78
N GLN A 545 -15.47 8.33 -16.99
CA GLN A 545 -14.16 8.41 -16.38
C GLN A 545 -13.37 9.61 -16.89
N THR A 546 -12.69 10.32 -15.99
CA THR A 546 -11.71 11.36 -16.34
C THR A 546 -10.35 10.74 -16.66
N PRO A 547 -9.48 11.42 -17.45
CA PRO A 547 -8.11 10.98 -17.67
C PRO A 547 -7.32 10.92 -16.36
N GLU A 548 -6.42 9.94 -16.26
CA GLU A 548 -5.61 9.70 -15.06
C GLU A 548 -4.13 9.53 -15.41
N TRP A 549 -3.25 10.22 -14.68
CA TRP A 549 -1.81 10.20 -14.88
C TRP A 549 -1.08 9.60 -13.67
N SER A 550 -0.05 8.81 -13.97
CA SER A 550 0.80 8.19 -12.95
C SER A 550 2.29 8.37 -13.33
N PRO A 551 3.11 9.12 -12.57
CA PRO A 551 2.74 9.93 -11.39
C PRO A 551 1.78 11.08 -11.74
N ASN A 552 1.49 12.00 -10.83
CA ASN A 552 0.55 13.10 -11.05
C ASN A 552 0.90 13.95 -12.29
N LEU A 553 -0.10 14.56 -12.91
CA LEU A 553 0.06 15.33 -14.15
C LEU A 553 1.08 16.47 -14.06
N PRO A 554 1.10 17.34 -13.02
CA PRO A 554 2.11 18.38 -12.92
C PRO A 554 3.54 17.84 -12.92
N SER A 555 3.77 16.69 -12.27
CA SER A 555 5.07 16.02 -12.26
C SER A 555 5.46 15.49 -13.64
N VAL A 556 4.53 14.89 -14.36
CA VAL A 556 4.75 14.43 -15.75
C VAL A 556 5.06 15.62 -16.67
N MET A 557 4.30 16.71 -16.56
CA MET A 557 4.54 17.92 -17.34
C MET A 557 5.95 18.47 -17.16
N VAL A 558 6.44 18.55 -15.91
CA VAL A 558 7.80 19.04 -15.63
C VAL A 558 8.86 18.09 -16.19
N ARG A 559 8.70 16.79 -16.03
CA ARG A 559 9.65 15.79 -16.55
C ARG A 559 9.69 15.73 -18.08
N GLU A 560 8.54 15.89 -18.73
CA GLU A 560 8.42 15.90 -20.19
C GLU A 560 8.62 17.30 -20.80
N LYS A 561 8.86 18.32 -19.96
CA LYS A 561 9.03 19.72 -20.36
C LYS A 561 7.83 20.28 -21.14
N VAL A 562 6.63 19.88 -20.74
CA VAL A 562 5.38 20.37 -21.34
C VAL A 562 5.11 21.79 -20.86
N PRO A 563 4.92 22.76 -21.75
CA PRO A 563 4.67 24.15 -21.35
C PRO A 563 3.27 24.33 -20.75
N LEU A 564 3.12 25.27 -19.81
CA LEU A 564 1.83 25.63 -19.22
C LEU A 564 1.06 26.54 -20.17
N GLN A 565 0.66 26.00 -21.32
CA GLN A 565 -0.08 26.66 -22.37
C GLN A 565 -1.36 25.93 -22.68
N ASP A 566 -2.47 26.63 -22.85
CA ASP A 566 -3.77 26.04 -23.14
C ASP A 566 -3.74 25.11 -24.36
N GLY A 567 -4.49 24.01 -24.27
CA GLY A 567 -4.60 22.99 -25.31
C GLY A 567 -3.46 21.97 -25.36
N GLN A 568 -2.43 22.09 -24.51
CA GLN A 568 -1.37 21.06 -24.44
C GLN A 568 -1.94 19.70 -24.03
N ARG A 569 -1.39 18.63 -24.63
CA ARG A 569 -1.80 17.26 -24.40
C ARG A 569 -0.63 16.39 -23.93
N VAL A 570 -0.91 15.46 -23.02
CA VAL A 570 0.05 14.52 -22.43
C VAL A 570 -0.51 13.10 -22.53
N SER A 571 0.36 12.14 -22.79
CA SER A 571 -0.02 10.74 -22.88
C SER A 571 -0.45 10.18 -21.52
N VAL A 572 -1.54 9.42 -21.51
CA VAL A 572 -2.05 8.65 -20.37
C VAL A 572 -1.58 7.21 -20.51
N GLU A 573 -0.97 6.66 -19.45
CA GLU A 573 -0.35 5.33 -19.51
C GLU A 573 -1.38 4.20 -19.59
N ASN A 574 -2.40 4.27 -18.74
CA ASN A 574 -3.44 3.25 -18.60
C ASN A 574 -4.68 3.53 -19.48
N PHE A 575 -4.51 4.25 -20.60
CA PHE A 575 -5.62 4.67 -21.45
C PHE A 575 -6.51 3.50 -21.91
N ALA A 576 -5.92 2.33 -22.19
CA ALA A 576 -6.69 1.16 -22.57
C ALA A 576 -7.63 0.66 -21.46
N ALA A 577 -7.18 0.73 -20.20
CA ALA A 577 -8.01 0.39 -19.04
C ALA A 577 -9.13 1.41 -18.84
N LEU A 578 -8.81 2.72 -18.92
CA LEU A 578 -9.81 3.80 -18.84
C LEU A 578 -10.86 3.67 -19.93
N SER A 579 -10.44 3.48 -21.18
CA SER A 579 -11.36 3.29 -22.32
C SER A 579 -12.20 2.01 -22.18
N GLY A 580 -11.64 0.95 -21.63
CA GLY A 580 -12.37 -0.30 -21.36
C GLY A 580 -13.47 -0.11 -20.31
N ILE A 581 -13.19 0.62 -19.23
CA ILE A 581 -14.19 0.99 -18.22
C ILE A 581 -15.27 1.88 -18.83
N ASP A 582 -14.90 2.91 -19.59
CA ASP A 582 -15.83 3.82 -20.26
C ASP A 582 -16.84 3.06 -21.13
N ALA A 583 -16.38 2.16 -21.99
CA ALA A 583 -17.24 1.34 -22.86
C ALA A 583 -18.21 0.46 -22.06
N ARG A 584 -17.80 -0.05 -20.89
CA ARG A 584 -18.67 -0.81 -20.00
C ARG A 584 -19.73 0.05 -19.34
N LEU A 585 -19.34 1.21 -18.83
CA LEU A 585 -20.28 2.15 -18.19
C LEU A 585 -21.35 2.59 -19.20
N GLU A 586 -20.96 2.92 -20.41
CA GLU A 586 -21.86 3.26 -21.50
C GLU A 586 -22.85 2.12 -21.80
N THR A 587 -22.32 0.87 -21.90
CA THR A 587 -23.16 -0.32 -22.11
C THR A 587 -24.16 -0.51 -20.97
N VAL A 588 -23.71 -0.42 -19.70
CA VAL A 588 -24.57 -0.62 -18.53
C VAL A 588 -25.63 0.49 -18.43
N ALA A 589 -25.23 1.75 -18.65
CA ALA A 589 -26.17 2.88 -18.65
C ALA A 589 -27.26 2.69 -19.69
N GLY A 590 -26.92 2.42 -20.95
CA GLY A 590 -27.88 2.23 -22.03
C GLY A 590 -28.82 1.04 -21.83
N GLN A 591 -28.32 -0.07 -21.22
CA GLN A 591 -29.15 -1.24 -20.90
C GLN A 591 -30.15 -1.01 -19.75
N ASN A 592 -29.96 0.04 -18.95
CA ASN A 592 -30.78 0.34 -17.77
C ASN A 592 -31.49 1.71 -17.86
N ASP A 593 -31.73 2.22 -19.06
CA ASP A 593 -32.44 3.49 -19.31
C ASP A 593 -31.78 4.70 -18.63
N ALA A 594 -30.44 4.80 -18.75
CA ALA A 594 -29.65 5.93 -18.31
C ALA A 594 -28.75 6.45 -19.44
N THR A 595 -28.49 7.75 -19.44
CA THR A 595 -27.62 8.40 -20.44
C THR A 595 -26.18 8.40 -19.95
N TYR A 596 -25.25 7.95 -20.79
CA TYR A 596 -23.82 8.02 -20.51
C TYR A 596 -23.20 9.32 -21.03
N ILE A 597 -22.41 10.01 -20.22
CA ILE A 597 -21.68 11.24 -20.59
C ILE A 597 -20.21 10.89 -20.74
N ASN A 598 -19.71 10.78 -21.96
CA ASN A 598 -18.33 10.37 -22.24
C ASN A 598 -17.35 11.55 -22.04
N ILE A 599 -16.74 11.63 -20.86
CA ILE A 599 -15.75 12.65 -20.52
C ILE A 599 -14.39 12.33 -21.17
N LEU A 600 -13.99 11.05 -21.16
CA LEU A 600 -12.69 10.63 -21.66
C LEU A 600 -12.51 10.98 -23.13
N ASN A 601 -13.47 10.65 -23.99
CA ASN A 601 -13.41 10.97 -25.42
C ASN A 601 -13.48 12.47 -25.71
N SER A 602 -14.12 13.24 -24.83
CA SER A 602 -14.19 14.71 -24.94
C SER A 602 -12.85 15.38 -24.61
N LEU A 603 -12.02 14.74 -23.79
CA LEU A 603 -10.74 15.28 -23.35
C LEU A 603 -9.53 14.66 -24.06
N CYS A 604 -9.68 13.48 -24.66
CA CYS A 604 -8.56 12.71 -25.21
C CYS A 604 -8.70 12.47 -26.72
N GLU A 605 -7.56 12.53 -27.41
CA GLU A 605 -7.35 12.04 -28.77
C GLU A 605 -6.47 10.79 -28.68
N SER A 606 -7.07 9.61 -28.78
CA SER A 606 -6.39 8.36 -28.42
C SER A 606 -5.81 8.43 -26.99
N SER A 607 -4.56 8.03 -26.77
CA SER A 607 -3.91 8.08 -25.46
C SER A 607 -3.41 9.48 -25.05
N LYS A 608 -3.53 10.51 -25.90
CA LYS A 608 -3.11 11.87 -25.58
C LYS A 608 -4.29 12.69 -25.08
N CYS A 609 -4.30 12.98 -23.80
CA CYS A 609 -5.38 13.74 -23.17
C CYS A 609 -4.98 15.19 -22.89
N LEU A 610 -5.98 16.08 -22.89
CA LEU A 610 -5.81 17.49 -22.57
C LEU A 610 -5.16 17.62 -21.19
N ALA A 611 -4.03 18.30 -21.14
CA ALA A 611 -3.23 18.43 -19.94
C ALA A 611 -3.25 19.83 -19.35
N VAL A 612 -3.49 20.84 -20.17
CA VAL A 612 -3.55 22.24 -19.75
C VAL A 612 -4.84 22.86 -20.26
N VAL A 613 -5.53 23.58 -19.38
CA VAL A 613 -6.78 24.31 -19.65
C VAL A 613 -6.68 25.73 -19.11
N ALA A 614 -7.35 26.65 -19.79
CA ALA A 614 -7.44 28.05 -19.37
C ALA A 614 -8.79 28.34 -18.70
N LYS A 615 -8.75 29.14 -17.62
CA LYS A 615 -9.92 29.78 -17.01
C LYS A 615 -9.57 31.24 -16.73
N ASP A 616 -10.39 32.15 -17.17
CA ASP A 616 -10.22 33.61 -16.99
C ASP A 616 -8.82 34.12 -17.38
N GLY A 617 -8.25 33.56 -18.48
CA GLY A 617 -6.92 33.89 -18.97
C GLY A 617 -5.76 33.26 -18.20
N VAL A 618 -6.03 32.43 -17.19
CA VAL A 618 -5.02 31.71 -16.39
C VAL A 618 -4.94 30.27 -16.82
N ASN A 619 -3.77 29.85 -17.32
CA ASN A 619 -3.51 28.46 -17.68
C ASN A 619 -3.21 27.63 -16.42
N GLN A 620 -3.85 26.46 -16.30
CA GLN A 620 -3.67 25.50 -15.22
C GLN A 620 -3.54 24.08 -15.79
N PRO A 621 -2.82 23.16 -15.14
CA PRO A 621 -2.95 21.73 -15.44
C PRO A 621 -4.41 21.31 -15.29
N LEU A 622 -4.86 20.33 -16.09
CA LEU A 622 -6.23 19.81 -15.99
C LEU A 622 -6.50 19.24 -14.59
N VAL A 623 -5.54 18.52 -14.04
CA VAL A 623 -5.61 17.93 -12.69
C VAL A 623 -4.41 18.36 -11.85
N PHE A 624 -4.61 18.46 -10.51
CA PHE A 624 -3.54 18.86 -9.58
C PHE A 624 -2.75 17.65 -9.03
N ASP A 625 -3.34 16.47 -9.06
CA ASP A 625 -2.72 15.19 -8.72
C ASP A 625 -2.84 14.20 -9.89
N SER A 626 -3.12 12.91 -9.64
CA SER A 626 -3.29 11.91 -10.70
C SER A 626 -4.58 12.10 -11.50
N ASN A 627 -5.70 12.53 -10.87
CA ASN A 627 -7.03 12.49 -11.47
C ASN A 627 -8.02 13.56 -10.94
N HIS A 628 -7.67 14.33 -9.90
CA HIS A 628 -8.53 15.37 -9.37
C HIS A 628 -8.31 16.71 -10.06
N LEU A 629 -9.38 17.34 -10.51
CA LEU A 629 -9.38 18.52 -11.35
C LEU A 629 -8.85 19.76 -10.61
N THR A 630 -8.10 20.61 -11.30
CA THR A 630 -7.88 22.00 -10.88
C THR A 630 -9.14 22.83 -11.12
N GLN A 631 -9.19 24.05 -10.61
CA GLN A 631 -10.34 24.91 -10.83
C GLN A 631 -10.66 25.13 -12.33
N ALA A 632 -9.66 25.27 -13.19
CA ALA A 632 -9.88 25.35 -14.64
C ALA A 632 -10.38 24.01 -15.21
N GLY A 633 -9.87 22.89 -14.70
CA GLY A 633 -10.32 21.54 -15.04
C GLY A 633 -11.78 21.29 -14.66
N GLU A 634 -12.19 21.71 -13.44
CA GLU A 634 -13.57 21.63 -12.96
C GLU A 634 -14.55 22.30 -13.96
N PHE A 635 -14.25 23.55 -14.35
CA PHE A 635 -15.08 24.29 -15.29
C PHE A 635 -15.10 23.64 -16.68
N LYS A 636 -13.97 23.13 -17.16
CA LYS A 636 -13.89 22.44 -18.44
C LYS A 636 -14.77 21.19 -18.49
N VAL A 637 -14.70 20.35 -17.47
CA VAL A 637 -15.50 19.12 -17.40
C VAL A 637 -16.98 19.42 -17.13
N ALA A 638 -17.27 20.38 -16.25
CA ALA A 638 -18.64 20.82 -16.01
C ALA A 638 -19.34 21.35 -17.29
N THR A 639 -18.62 22.07 -18.14
CA THR A 639 -19.12 22.54 -19.45
C THR A 639 -19.54 21.36 -20.35
N ILE A 640 -18.72 20.26 -20.37
CA ILE A 640 -19.05 19.05 -21.12
C ILE A 640 -20.31 18.40 -20.57
N ILE A 641 -20.41 18.27 -19.25
CA ILE A 641 -21.58 17.69 -18.59
C ILE A 641 -22.83 18.53 -18.88
N GLN A 642 -22.72 19.84 -18.74
CA GLN A 642 -23.85 20.76 -18.95
C GLN A 642 -24.39 20.67 -20.38
N ALA A 643 -23.52 20.60 -21.39
CA ALA A 643 -23.93 20.43 -22.78
C ALA A 643 -24.65 19.09 -23.04
N ALA A 644 -24.37 18.06 -22.23
CA ALA A 644 -24.99 16.74 -22.37
C ALA A 644 -26.36 16.63 -21.67
N ILE A 645 -26.64 17.49 -20.67
CA ILE A 645 -27.87 17.43 -19.86
C ILE A 645 -28.87 18.56 -20.22
N SER A 646 -28.44 19.55 -21.02
CA SER A 646 -29.31 20.61 -21.57
C SER A 646 -30.18 20.07 -22.71
#